data_9f46e522d2f80b84064aaba7bd252673
#
_entry.id   9f46e522d2f80b84064aaba7bd252673
#
_cell.length_a   1.000
_cell.length_b   1.000
_cell.length_c   1.000
_cell.angle_alpha   90.00
_cell.angle_beta   90.00
_cell.angle_gamma   90.00
#
_symmetry.space_group_name_H-M   'P 1'
#
loop_
_entity.id
_entity.type
_entity.pdbx_description
1 polymer ?
#
loop_
_entity_poly.entity_id
_entity_poly.type
_entity_poly.pdbx_seq_one_letter_code
_entity_poly.pdbx_strand_id
1 'polypeptide(L)'
;MKSKRKDNLSDADLAYKEELDTLVRQLIESRLEDAAAQPILQLLVEHATRSGGNITSVPKALQFLIEHKAALYDLYSAHMSGTGDDSYSVVLLLELMSFLDAIATPDDATEDQKKPAKEADKFKLMLYKVEAVMAARRMLANPATPAEVREKIASRKIQDWGNEYLTSLSTQIVAFFNLPETRDVYDSLPRSSDQMDVVAAEKQSVLQKFDTALLIPETLKFAEEITDYFFQNGFEYDAIDLLLEVDLIESIRRKCGNDHDLITRVTSYIISISAFGATYVETRRMLVVAYEMLLEAGRSAEALRIALKLDDQEKVRDVIFGCTNAATRRQLAYICASHGKYLSLAEKGGAESVLTPEDLDEIRGISSGEHLSGFFLILATELDVIEPKAPQDIFRSYPATKLNANFNITDGRLSKNMAFDSALGNLSHTFVNAFVNCGFGTDMLINVPDSDWVFHHFEYGLLCAAASVGLISLWNVEEGLSKVDKYEYSSNPYVKAGSYAAYGISSCNVVPESDPLSGLLLDKLETPDKTLCLGAVLGVAFGYAGTQRESLLEYLVPIVVSDETQYPHECSAMAAVALGLIFVGSGRQEASEAIVQKLLDLPDNTMDMPAKCQFACALGILQLGRMDASEVVIEALKAVEGEHGRIAELMVEACAYAGSGDVIRIQQFLKCCASAENEPKAKEAKQDADDAMEVDIPPKSPKQSAIDAAVSAVKNASETGGHDTKKEVKPARVGFKLDDDTSSAKRSVVNQSSVAILGIALTALGDSVGCAMLLRLFEHPLAFGSPCERRAVPLALALAYASNPSPQVIDALSKLTHDVDYYVSMHAIFALGIVGAGTNNARIAIKLQNLARSHTRDTTVTFIIRIAAGLLHMGKGTTTISPLHSEGLLLRKTALAGLLVTMTAALDMKNTFTHSMPFTLLFVAPAIRPRWMLTLLPNLEHVQVPCRVGNMVETTGTVGKQRRISGFQTHQTPVLVGASERAELATEEYVPCTTVLEGIVIVEKNDNVTMD
;
A
#
# COMPACT_ATOMS: atom_id res chain seq x y z
N MET A 1 19.11 -38.89 -18.60
CA MET A 1 19.51 -39.25 -17.21
C MET A 1 19.16 -40.68 -16.80
N LYS A 2 18.34 -41.42 -17.59
CA LYS A 2 17.91 -42.81 -17.27
C LYS A 2 19.04 -43.88 -17.22
N SER A 3 20.22 -43.63 -17.76
CA SER A 3 21.33 -44.61 -17.78
C SER A 3 22.29 -44.56 -16.57
N LYS A 4 22.19 -43.54 -15.72
CA LYS A 4 23.08 -43.37 -14.55
C LYS A 4 22.46 -43.76 -13.19
N ARG A 5 21.17 -44.08 -13.12
CA ARG A 5 20.50 -44.52 -11.88
C ARG A 5 20.58 -46.04 -11.60
N LYS A 6 20.97 -46.87 -12.58
CA LYS A 6 21.02 -48.33 -12.41
C LYS A 6 22.28 -48.87 -11.68
N ASP A 7 23.31 -48.05 -11.47
CA ASP A 7 24.62 -48.61 -11.09
C ASP A 7 25.00 -48.42 -9.60
N ASN A 8 24.04 -47.97 -8.70
CA ASN A 8 24.36 -47.71 -7.29
C ASN A 8 23.30 -48.19 -6.29
N LEU A 9 22.50 -49.20 -6.61
CA LEU A 9 21.61 -49.81 -5.62
C LEU A 9 22.41 -50.79 -4.77
N SER A 10 22.26 -50.75 -3.42
CA SER A 10 22.86 -51.73 -2.54
C SER A 10 22.21 -53.10 -2.74
N ASP A 11 22.96 -54.19 -2.44
CA ASP A 11 22.40 -55.55 -2.53
C ASP A 11 21.11 -55.73 -1.70
N ALA A 12 21.01 -55.01 -0.58
CA ALA A 12 19.80 -54.95 0.25
C ALA A 12 18.63 -54.27 -0.46
N ASP A 13 18.86 -53.17 -1.23
CA ASP A 13 17.85 -52.47 -1.99
C ASP A 13 17.36 -53.33 -3.19
N LEU A 14 18.25 -54.10 -3.80
CA LEU A 14 17.87 -55.03 -4.88
C LEU A 14 16.98 -56.19 -4.35
N ALA A 15 17.37 -56.76 -3.20
CA ALA A 15 16.55 -57.81 -2.58
C ALA A 15 15.16 -57.28 -2.19
N TYR A 16 15.07 -56.02 -1.66
CA TYR A 16 13.82 -55.36 -1.30
C TYR A 16 12.95 -55.05 -2.55
N LYS A 17 13.58 -54.64 -3.65
CA LYS A 17 12.85 -54.49 -4.93
C LYS A 17 12.30 -55.80 -5.43
N GLU A 18 13.06 -56.91 -5.41
CA GLU A 18 12.59 -58.25 -5.82
C GLU A 18 11.42 -58.75 -4.97
N GLU A 19 11.43 -58.46 -3.65
CA GLU A 19 10.33 -58.75 -2.76
C GLU A 19 9.05 -58.01 -3.17
N LEU A 20 9.14 -56.70 -3.44
CA LEU A 20 7.99 -55.93 -3.91
C LEU A 20 7.49 -56.36 -5.27
N ASP A 21 8.38 -56.68 -6.22
CA ASP A 21 8.03 -57.20 -7.55
C ASP A 21 7.31 -58.58 -7.46
N THR A 22 7.71 -59.43 -6.50
CA THR A 22 6.99 -60.71 -6.25
C THR A 22 5.60 -60.52 -5.70
N LEU A 23 5.43 -59.56 -4.76
CA LEU A 23 4.11 -59.21 -4.21
C LEU A 23 3.17 -58.64 -5.27
N VAL A 24 3.66 -57.76 -6.17
CA VAL A 24 2.85 -57.22 -7.26
C VAL A 24 2.45 -58.33 -8.26
N ARG A 25 3.34 -59.27 -8.61
CA ARG A 25 2.99 -60.40 -9.46
C ARG A 25 1.91 -61.29 -8.85
N GLN A 26 2.05 -61.64 -7.56
CA GLN A 26 1.03 -62.42 -6.85
C GLN A 26 -0.31 -61.65 -6.79
N LEU A 27 -0.29 -60.33 -6.66
CA LEU A 27 -1.49 -59.50 -6.70
C LEU A 27 -2.18 -59.56 -8.08
N ILE A 28 -1.42 -59.50 -9.18
CA ILE A 28 -1.95 -59.59 -10.55
C ILE A 28 -2.53 -60.97 -10.81
N GLU A 29 -1.89 -62.04 -10.33
CA GLU A 29 -2.37 -63.41 -10.45
C GLU A 29 -3.67 -63.65 -9.64
N SER A 30 -3.86 -62.98 -8.51
CA SER A 30 -5.06 -63.12 -7.68
C SER A 30 -6.34 -62.52 -8.28
N ARG A 31 -6.21 -61.67 -9.32
CA ARG A 31 -7.32 -60.95 -9.98
C ARG A 31 -8.25 -60.22 -9.03
N LEU A 32 -7.74 -59.72 -7.90
CA LEU A 32 -8.47 -59.02 -6.83
C LEU A 32 -9.50 -59.90 -6.10
N GLU A 33 -9.33 -61.22 -6.06
CA GLU A 33 -10.11 -62.06 -5.15
C GLU A 33 -9.78 -61.71 -3.71
N ASP A 34 -10.76 -61.28 -2.92
CA ASP A 34 -10.60 -60.69 -1.59
C ASP A 34 -9.74 -61.52 -0.61
N ALA A 35 -9.91 -62.82 -0.63
CA ALA A 35 -9.18 -63.73 0.28
C ALA A 35 -7.65 -63.74 0.02
N ALA A 36 -7.24 -63.60 -1.26
CA ALA A 36 -5.81 -63.62 -1.62
C ALA A 36 -5.20 -62.21 -1.80
N ALA A 37 -5.96 -61.26 -2.33
CA ALA A 37 -5.52 -59.92 -2.64
C ALA A 37 -5.37 -58.97 -1.39
N GLN A 38 -6.28 -59.10 -0.45
CA GLN A 38 -6.33 -58.25 0.76
C GLN A 38 -5.02 -58.24 1.56
N PRO A 39 -4.41 -59.36 1.96
CA PRO A 39 -3.19 -59.37 2.73
C PRO A 39 -2.00 -58.77 1.96
N ILE A 40 -1.95 -59.04 0.63
CA ILE A 40 -0.87 -58.52 -0.22
C ILE A 40 -0.96 -56.99 -0.36
N LEU A 41 -2.17 -56.48 -0.62
CA LEU A 41 -2.41 -55.04 -0.73
C LEU A 41 -2.18 -54.33 0.59
N GLN A 42 -2.56 -54.93 1.71
CA GLN A 42 -2.29 -54.37 3.02
C GLN A 42 -0.78 -54.25 3.29
N LEU A 43 0.01 -55.25 2.98
CA LEU A 43 1.47 -55.17 3.06
C LEU A 43 2.04 -54.11 2.12
N LEU A 44 1.57 -54.02 0.88
CA LEU A 44 2.03 -53.01 -0.07
C LEU A 44 1.72 -51.58 0.42
N VAL A 45 0.55 -51.33 0.97
CA VAL A 45 0.15 -50.05 1.56
C VAL A 45 0.97 -49.77 2.79
N GLU A 46 1.23 -50.74 3.68
CA GLU A 46 2.11 -50.55 4.82
C GLU A 46 3.56 -50.23 4.41
N HIS A 47 4.10 -50.85 3.35
CA HIS A 47 5.40 -50.51 2.80
C HIS A 47 5.39 -49.11 2.17
N ALA A 48 4.29 -48.68 1.54
CA ALA A 48 4.14 -47.38 0.93
C ALA A 48 4.05 -46.23 1.99
N THR A 49 3.46 -46.52 3.16
CA THR A 49 3.27 -45.55 4.25
C THR A 49 4.39 -45.53 5.29
N ARG A 50 5.25 -46.57 5.35
CA ARG A 50 6.41 -46.63 6.26
C ARG A 50 7.47 -45.60 5.86
N SER A 51 7.38 -44.39 6.38
CA SER A 51 8.45 -43.41 6.32
C SER A 51 9.58 -43.79 7.24
N GLY A 52 10.78 -44.00 6.74
CA GLY A 52 11.99 -44.25 7.53
C GLY A 52 12.44 -43.05 8.34
N GLY A 53 11.79 -42.76 9.45
CA GLY A 53 12.27 -41.83 10.48
C GLY A 53 12.34 -40.33 10.13
N ASN A 54 12.28 -39.92 8.86
CA ASN A 54 12.24 -38.55 8.41
C ASN A 54 10.91 -38.25 7.73
N ILE A 55 10.19 -37.26 8.24
CA ILE A 55 8.88 -36.80 7.73
C ILE A 55 8.94 -36.30 6.27
N THR A 56 10.13 -35.97 5.77
CA THR A 56 10.37 -35.37 4.43
C THR A 56 10.93 -36.31 3.37
N SER A 57 11.09 -37.61 3.63
CA SER A 57 11.67 -38.54 2.65
C SER A 57 10.63 -39.47 2.03
N VAL A 58 10.55 -39.48 0.69
CA VAL A 58 9.71 -40.44 -0.06
C VAL A 58 10.12 -41.87 0.28
N PRO A 59 9.17 -42.74 0.72
CA PRO A 59 9.44 -44.14 1.00
C PRO A 59 10.08 -44.85 -0.20
N LYS A 60 11.16 -45.60 0.03
CA LYS A 60 11.85 -46.34 -1.03
C LYS A 60 10.93 -47.34 -1.78
N ALA A 61 9.96 -47.92 -1.07
CA ALA A 61 8.98 -48.80 -1.64
C ALA A 61 8.23 -48.14 -2.81
N LEU A 62 7.77 -46.92 -2.67
CA LEU A 62 7.05 -46.17 -3.68
C LEU A 62 7.92 -45.91 -4.93
N GLN A 63 9.22 -45.64 -4.75
CA GLN A 63 10.15 -45.47 -5.86
C GLN A 63 10.32 -46.72 -6.74
N PHE A 64 10.21 -47.90 -6.14
CA PHE A 64 10.25 -49.17 -6.88
C PHE A 64 8.89 -49.55 -7.46
N LEU A 65 7.80 -49.31 -6.73
CA LEU A 65 6.44 -49.63 -7.19
C LEU A 65 5.93 -48.75 -8.34
N ILE A 66 6.55 -47.60 -8.61
CA ILE A 66 6.13 -46.71 -9.72
C ILE A 66 6.25 -47.38 -11.09
N GLU A 67 7.18 -48.36 -11.26
CA GLU A 67 7.33 -49.13 -12.48
C GLU A 67 6.10 -49.99 -12.80
N HIS A 68 5.31 -50.39 -11.78
CA HIS A 68 4.14 -51.26 -11.91
C HIS A 68 2.79 -50.50 -11.98
N LYS A 69 2.82 -49.17 -11.96
CA LYS A 69 1.62 -48.31 -11.96
C LYS A 69 0.63 -48.69 -13.11
N ALA A 70 1.11 -48.89 -14.31
CA ALA A 70 0.28 -49.26 -15.46
C ALA A 70 -0.44 -50.62 -15.26
N ALA A 71 0.27 -51.62 -14.73
CA ALA A 71 -0.28 -52.94 -14.47
C ALA A 71 -1.35 -52.92 -13.37
N LEU A 72 -1.17 -52.09 -12.33
CA LEU A 72 -2.16 -51.91 -11.28
C LEU A 72 -3.43 -51.19 -11.79
N TYR A 73 -3.27 -50.26 -12.72
CA TYR A 73 -4.40 -49.60 -13.37
C TYR A 73 -5.20 -50.56 -14.25
N ASP A 74 -4.51 -51.41 -15.02
CA ASP A 74 -5.15 -52.45 -15.87
C ASP A 74 -5.90 -53.45 -14.97
N LEU A 75 -5.35 -53.81 -13.81
CA LEU A 75 -6.00 -54.72 -12.85
C LEU A 75 -7.29 -54.09 -12.30
N TYR A 76 -7.27 -52.81 -11.92
CA TYR A 76 -8.45 -52.07 -11.47
C TYR A 76 -9.52 -51.98 -12.56
N SER A 77 -9.13 -51.60 -13.78
CA SER A 77 -10.05 -51.43 -14.89
C SER A 77 -10.70 -52.78 -15.34
N ALA A 78 -9.96 -53.86 -15.25
CA ALA A 78 -10.46 -55.21 -15.51
C ALA A 78 -11.50 -55.65 -14.44
N HIS A 79 -11.25 -55.32 -13.15
CA HIS A 79 -12.19 -55.64 -12.07
C HIS A 79 -13.50 -54.86 -12.23
N MET A 80 -13.42 -53.55 -12.49
CA MET A 80 -14.60 -52.68 -12.70
C MET A 80 -15.42 -53.04 -13.93
N SER A 81 -14.80 -53.63 -14.97
CA SER A 81 -15.50 -54.15 -16.18
C SER A 81 -16.17 -55.48 -15.94
N GLY A 82 -15.74 -56.26 -14.93
CA GLY A 82 -16.23 -57.63 -14.63
C GLY A 82 -17.33 -57.64 -13.57
N THR A 83 -16.97 -57.63 -12.32
CA THR A 83 -17.89 -57.75 -11.19
C THR A 83 -18.43 -56.39 -10.70
N GLY A 84 -17.62 -55.31 -10.76
CA GLY A 84 -18.04 -53.99 -10.36
C GLY A 84 -18.44 -53.86 -8.87
N ASP A 85 -18.12 -54.85 -8.04
CA ASP A 85 -18.48 -54.87 -6.62
C ASP A 85 -17.41 -54.14 -5.78
N ASP A 86 -17.85 -53.27 -4.87
CA ASP A 86 -16.97 -52.63 -3.92
C ASP A 86 -16.43 -53.66 -2.93
N SER A 87 -15.11 -53.86 -2.92
CA SER A 87 -14.42 -54.74 -1.98
C SER A 87 -13.33 -53.96 -1.24
N TYR A 88 -12.92 -54.47 -0.06
CA TYR A 88 -11.83 -53.83 0.70
C TYR A 88 -10.50 -53.84 -0.06
N SER A 89 -10.29 -54.86 -0.91
CA SER A 89 -9.15 -54.93 -1.81
C SER A 89 -9.15 -53.81 -2.85
N VAL A 90 -10.30 -53.38 -3.36
CA VAL A 90 -10.43 -52.24 -4.27
C VAL A 90 -10.07 -50.94 -3.57
N VAL A 91 -10.54 -50.73 -2.33
CA VAL A 91 -10.17 -49.53 -1.53
C VAL A 91 -8.66 -49.41 -1.34
N LEU A 92 -8.01 -50.54 -0.99
CA LEU A 92 -6.56 -50.59 -0.78
C LEU A 92 -5.79 -50.33 -2.08
N LEU A 93 -6.27 -50.92 -3.21
CA LEU A 93 -5.64 -50.67 -4.50
C LEU A 93 -5.74 -49.21 -4.95
N LEU A 94 -6.89 -48.60 -4.80
CA LEU A 94 -7.08 -47.16 -5.12
C LEU A 94 -6.19 -46.25 -4.25
N GLU A 95 -6.03 -46.56 -2.99
CA GLU A 95 -5.11 -45.85 -2.13
C GLU A 95 -3.65 -46.02 -2.58
N LEU A 96 -3.21 -47.20 -2.90
CA LEU A 96 -1.88 -47.45 -3.43
C LEU A 96 -1.63 -46.71 -4.74
N MET A 97 -2.62 -46.68 -5.64
CA MET A 97 -2.54 -45.93 -6.90
C MET A 97 -2.47 -44.43 -6.66
N SER A 98 -3.20 -43.90 -5.69
CA SER A 98 -3.12 -42.50 -5.27
C SER A 98 -1.71 -42.11 -4.75
N PHE A 99 -1.08 -42.98 -3.92
CA PHE A 99 0.31 -42.77 -3.48
C PHE A 99 1.30 -42.81 -4.65
N LEU A 100 1.15 -43.71 -5.60
CA LEU A 100 2.02 -43.78 -6.76
C LEU A 100 1.88 -42.57 -7.70
N ASP A 101 0.70 -41.98 -7.76
CA ASP A 101 0.46 -40.78 -8.57
C ASP A 101 1.03 -39.49 -7.91
N ALA A 102 1.13 -39.48 -6.56
CA ALA A 102 1.75 -38.36 -5.85
C ALA A 102 3.24 -38.17 -6.17
N ILE A 103 3.93 -39.27 -6.56
CA ILE A 103 5.39 -39.30 -6.79
C ILE A 103 5.73 -39.21 -8.27
N ALA A 104 4.77 -39.52 -9.17
CA ALA A 104 4.99 -39.45 -10.62
C ALA A 104 5.25 -38.01 -11.03
N THR A 105 6.51 -37.67 -11.35
CA THR A 105 6.88 -36.35 -11.88
C THR A 105 6.38 -36.22 -13.34
N PRO A 106 6.00 -35.01 -13.78
CA PRO A 106 5.55 -34.74 -15.15
C PRO A 106 6.58 -35.08 -16.25
N ASP A 107 7.87 -35.21 -15.87
CA ASP A 107 8.97 -35.51 -16.79
C ASP A 107 9.09 -36.99 -17.21
N ASP A 108 8.34 -37.90 -16.61
CA ASP A 108 8.35 -39.34 -17.00
C ASP A 108 7.42 -39.69 -18.14
N ALA A 109 6.69 -38.76 -18.73
CA ALA A 109 5.90 -38.95 -19.94
C ALA A 109 6.83 -39.01 -21.17
N THR A 110 6.98 -40.17 -21.76
CA THR A 110 7.70 -40.36 -23.03
C THR A 110 7.10 -39.49 -24.13
N GLU A 111 7.94 -38.93 -25.01
CA GLU A 111 7.57 -37.96 -26.06
C GLU A 111 6.45 -38.42 -27.02
N ASP A 112 6.13 -39.71 -27.04
CA ASP A 112 5.05 -40.31 -27.85
C ASP A 112 3.63 -40.15 -27.29
N GLN A 113 3.45 -39.61 -26.06
CA GLN A 113 2.17 -39.41 -25.37
C GLN A 113 1.69 -37.95 -25.32
N LYS A 114 2.15 -37.07 -26.17
CA LYS A 114 1.64 -35.68 -26.31
C LYS A 114 0.28 -35.62 -27.04
N LYS A 115 -0.66 -36.48 -26.67
CA LYS A 115 -2.09 -36.18 -26.88
C LYS A 115 -2.53 -35.20 -25.77
N PRO A 116 -3.42 -34.22 -26.05
CA PRO A 116 -3.95 -33.37 -25.01
C PRO A 116 -4.53 -34.28 -23.91
N ALA A 117 -3.89 -34.25 -22.73
CA ALA A 117 -4.34 -35.02 -21.58
C ALA A 117 -5.78 -34.61 -21.28
N LYS A 118 -6.69 -35.58 -21.13
CA LYS A 118 -8.06 -35.32 -20.67
C LYS A 118 -7.94 -34.61 -19.32
N GLU A 119 -8.80 -33.66 -19.04
CA GLU A 119 -8.76 -32.92 -17.78
C GLU A 119 -8.70 -33.80 -16.53
N ALA A 120 -9.43 -34.91 -16.54
CA ALA A 120 -9.37 -35.94 -15.50
C ALA A 120 -7.95 -36.50 -15.24
N ASP A 121 -7.05 -36.49 -16.24
CA ASP A 121 -5.69 -36.98 -16.04
C ASP A 121 -4.83 -36.07 -15.16
N LYS A 122 -5.22 -34.81 -14.99
CA LYS A 122 -4.53 -33.86 -14.13
C LYS A 122 -4.82 -34.08 -12.64
N PHE A 123 -5.95 -34.67 -12.28
CA PHE A 123 -6.46 -34.85 -10.93
C PHE A 123 -6.48 -36.30 -10.46
N LYS A 124 -5.68 -37.18 -11.07
CA LYS A 124 -5.70 -38.63 -10.80
C LYS A 124 -5.52 -39.01 -9.34
N LEU A 125 -4.58 -38.41 -8.66
CA LEU A 125 -4.32 -38.63 -7.25
C LEU A 125 -5.58 -38.34 -6.40
N MET A 126 -6.18 -37.15 -6.59
CA MET A 126 -7.41 -36.77 -5.91
C MET A 126 -8.57 -37.69 -6.26
N LEU A 127 -8.76 -38.01 -7.56
CA LEU A 127 -9.83 -38.90 -8.03
C LEU A 127 -9.73 -40.31 -7.43
N TYR A 128 -8.55 -40.93 -7.43
CA TYR A 128 -8.32 -42.24 -6.79
C TYR A 128 -8.64 -42.18 -5.31
N LYS A 129 -8.26 -41.10 -4.62
CA LYS A 129 -8.55 -40.99 -3.18
C LYS A 129 -10.03 -40.80 -2.90
N VAL A 130 -10.73 -39.96 -3.64
CA VAL A 130 -12.18 -39.77 -3.52
C VAL A 130 -12.91 -41.08 -3.78
N GLU A 131 -12.56 -41.80 -4.85
CA GLU A 131 -13.17 -43.11 -5.18
C GLU A 131 -12.94 -44.15 -4.07
N ALA A 132 -11.71 -44.19 -3.50
CA ALA A 132 -11.39 -45.09 -2.38
C ALA A 132 -12.28 -44.79 -1.15
N VAL A 133 -12.50 -43.53 -0.81
CA VAL A 133 -13.35 -43.12 0.33
C VAL A 133 -14.83 -43.38 0.02
N MET A 134 -15.29 -43.13 -1.20
CA MET A 134 -16.68 -43.43 -1.57
C MET A 134 -16.94 -44.92 -1.55
N ALA A 135 -16.02 -45.74 -2.04
CA ALA A 135 -16.11 -47.21 -1.94
C ALA A 135 -16.11 -47.67 -0.49
N ALA A 136 -15.24 -47.11 0.35
CA ALA A 136 -15.20 -47.41 1.78
C ALA A 136 -16.54 -47.07 2.49
N ARG A 137 -17.15 -45.93 2.16
CA ARG A 137 -18.46 -45.52 2.69
C ARG A 137 -19.58 -46.43 2.21
N ARG A 138 -19.60 -46.80 0.95
CA ARG A 138 -20.58 -47.78 0.42
C ARG A 138 -20.47 -49.11 1.17
N MET A 139 -19.24 -49.55 1.48
CA MET A 139 -19.01 -50.79 2.28
C MET A 139 -19.47 -50.62 3.73
N LEU A 140 -19.23 -49.48 4.38
CA LEU A 140 -19.70 -49.22 5.74
C LEU A 140 -21.23 -49.16 5.83
N ALA A 141 -21.89 -48.65 4.80
CA ALA A 141 -23.36 -48.60 4.70
C ALA A 141 -23.98 -49.98 4.41
N ASN A 142 -23.23 -50.94 3.81
CA ASN A 142 -23.72 -52.27 3.49
C ASN A 142 -23.73 -53.16 4.74
N PRO A 143 -24.91 -53.65 5.20
CA PRO A 143 -25.01 -54.50 6.39
C PRO A 143 -24.31 -55.86 6.22
N ALA A 144 -24.04 -56.31 5.00
CA ALA A 144 -23.37 -57.61 4.71
C ALA A 144 -21.83 -57.54 4.91
N THR A 145 -21.24 -56.37 5.11
CA THR A 145 -19.79 -56.20 5.30
C THR A 145 -19.34 -56.78 6.66
N PRO A 146 -18.27 -57.64 6.71
CA PRO A 146 -17.77 -58.22 7.95
C PRO A 146 -17.34 -57.12 8.98
N ALA A 147 -17.58 -57.35 10.28
CA ALA A 147 -17.27 -56.41 11.36
C ALA A 147 -15.77 -56.06 11.41
N GLU A 148 -14.88 -56.99 11.12
CA GLU A 148 -13.43 -56.79 11.08
C GLU A 148 -13.01 -55.80 9.97
N VAL A 149 -13.67 -55.83 8.84
CA VAL A 149 -13.40 -54.94 7.72
C VAL A 149 -13.89 -53.52 8.07
N ARG A 150 -15.04 -53.40 8.70
CA ARG A 150 -15.55 -52.12 9.18
C ARG A 150 -14.63 -51.46 10.20
N GLU A 151 -14.09 -52.24 11.13
CA GLU A 151 -13.13 -51.74 12.13
C GLU A 151 -11.80 -51.29 11.46
N LYS A 152 -11.30 -52.03 10.50
CA LYS A 152 -10.10 -51.70 9.68
C LYS A 152 -10.30 -50.43 8.88
N ILE A 153 -11.46 -50.22 8.29
CA ILE A 153 -11.77 -48.98 7.53
C ILE A 153 -11.85 -47.79 8.52
N ALA A 154 -12.52 -47.96 9.67
CA ALA A 154 -12.69 -46.91 10.65
C ALA A 154 -11.38 -46.51 11.39
N SER A 155 -10.42 -47.42 11.49
CA SER A 155 -9.14 -47.20 12.18
C SER A 155 -8.11 -46.40 11.34
N ARG A 156 -8.34 -46.22 10.07
CA ARG A 156 -7.43 -45.49 9.17
C ARG A 156 -7.49 -43.99 9.44
N LYS A 157 -6.32 -43.42 9.76
CA LYS A 157 -6.18 -42.00 10.04
C LYS A 157 -5.31 -41.31 8.96
N ILE A 158 -5.58 -40.03 8.71
CA ILE A 158 -4.79 -39.18 7.84
C ILE A 158 -3.29 -39.17 8.18
N GLN A 159 -2.96 -39.32 9.47
CA GLN A 159 -1.58 -39.37 9.97
C GLN A 159 -0.72 -40.46 9.31
N ASP A 160 -1.34 -41.49 8.80
CA ASP A 160 -0.66 -42.63 8.17
C ASP A 160 -0.19 -42.32 6.74
N TRP A 161 -0.62 -41.20 6.13
CA TRP A 161 -0.39 -40.93 4.71
C TRP A 161 0.93 -40.21 4.40
N GLY A 162 1.57 -39.58 5.37
CA GLY A 162 2.82 -38.85 5.20
C GLY A 162 2.64 -37.44 4.62
N ASN A 163 3.54 -36.53 4.99
CA ASN A 163 3.42 -35.11 4.70
C ASN A 163 3.50 -34.78 3.18
N GLU A 164 4.43 -35.41 2.46
CA GLU A 164 4.59 -35.16 1.01
C GLU A 164 3.35 -35.56 0.19
N TYR A 165 2.70 -36.67 0.58
CA TYR A 165 1.46 -37.07 -0.04
C TYR A 165 0.34 -36.06 0.20
N LEU A 166 0.19 -35.59 1.45
CA LEU A 166 -0.83 -34.59 1.79
C LEU A 166 -0.59 -33.27 1.09
N THR A 167 0.65 -32.84 0.93
CA THR A 167 1.00 -31.62 0.18
C THR A 167 0.67 -31.80 -1.33
N SER A 168 0.94 -32.95 -1.92
CA SER A 168 0.57 -33.23 -3.30
C SER A 168 -0.94 -33.31 -3.51
N LEU A 169 -1.66 -33.87 -2.55
CA LEU A 169 -3.12 -33.96 -2.57
C LEU A 169 -3.73 -32.54 -2.42
N SER A 170 -3.23 -31.72 -1.50
CA SER A 170 -3.68 -30.33 -1.33
C SER A 170 -3.48 -29.50 -2.59
N THR A 171 -2.34 -29.66 -3.29
CA THR A 171 -2.06 -28.99 -4.57
C THR A 171 -3.08 -29.38 -5.65
N GLN A 172 -3.47 -30.66 -5.74
CA GLN A 172 -4.49 -31.07 -6.70
C GLN A 172 -5.91 -30.59 -6.32
N ILE A 173 -6.23 -30.56 -5.03
CA ILE A 173 -7.50 -29.98 -4.54
C ILE A 173 -7.58 -28.49 -4.91
N VAL A 174 -6.53 -27.70 -4.66
CA VAL A 174 -6.46 -26.29 -5.04
C VAL A 174 -6.63 -26.12 -6.55
N ALA A 175 -5.89 -26.90 -7.34
CA ALA A 175 -6.00 -26.86 -8.80
C ALA A 175 -7.41 -27.21 -9.32
N PHE A 176 -8.11 -28.11 -8.64
CA PHE A 176 -9.49 -28.49 -8.95
C PHE A 176 -10.48 -27.35 -8.65
N PHE A 177 -10.34 -26.68 -7.49
CA PHE A 177 -11.18 -25.54 -7.13
C PHE A 177 -10.93 -24.30 -8.01
N ASN A 178 -9.74 -24.17 -8.60
CA ASN A 178 -9.39 -23.08 -9.52
C ASN A 178 -9.94 -23.30 -10.96
N LEU A 179 -10.61 -24.42 -11.25
CA LEU A 179 -11.30 -24.61 -12.51
C LEU A 179 -12.58 -23.73 -12.56
N PRO A 180 -12.81 -22.98 -13.65
CA PRO A 180 -14.00 -22.12 -13.77
C PRO A 180 -15.32 -22.91 -13.58
N GLU A 181 -15.40 -24.10 -14.18
CA GLU A 181 -16.57 -24.97 -14.09
C GLU A 181 -16.87 -25.43 -12.65
N THR A 182 -15.83 -25.69 -11.86
CA THR A 182 -15.96 -26.09 -10.44
C THR A 182 -16.42 -24.93 -9.60
N ARG A 183 -15.89 -23.73 -9.87
CA ARG A 183 -16.22 -22.50 -9.15
C ARG A 183 -17.68 -22.07 -9.37
N ASP A 184 -18.15 -22.15 -10.63
CA ASP A 184 -19.54 -21.87 -10.98
C ASP A 184 -20.53 -22.83 -10.27
N VAL A 185 -20.18 -24.12 -10.18
CA VAL A 185 -20.98 -25.13 -9.46
C VAL A 185 -20.92 -24.86 -7.95
N TYR A 186 -19.76 -24.57 -7.40
CA TYR A 186 -19.58 -24.28 -5.98
C TYR A 186 -20.39 -23.05 -5.53
N ASP A 187 -20.35 -21.97 -6.30
CA ASP A 187 -21.10 -20.73 -6.00
C ASP A 187 -22.62 -20.94 -6.10
N SER A 188 -23.08 -21.93 -6.84
CA SER A 188 -24.51 -22.30 -6.96
C SER A 188 -25.02 -23.18 -5.81
N LEU A 189 -24.12 -23.77 -5.00
CA LEU A 189 -24.51 -24.62 -3.87
C LEU A 189 -25.02 -23.78 -2.68
N PRO A 190 -26.08 -24.25 -1.98
CA PRO A 190 -26.56 -23.56 -0.77
C PRO A 190 -25.53 -23.66 0.35
N ARG A 191 -25.10 -22.52 0.88
CA ARG A 191 -24.05 -22.39 1.92
C ARG A 191 -24.46 -22.82 3.35
N SER A 192 -25.55 -23.57 3.54
CA SER A 192 -25.95 -24.07 4.86
C SER A 192 -25.36 -25.47 5.14
N SER A 193 -24.60 -25.55 6.24
CA SER A 193 -23.86 -26.73 6.69
C SER A 193 -24.69 -27.99 6.94
N ASP A 194 -26.02 -27.88 7.04
CA ASP A 194 -26.90 -29.00 7.42
C ASP A 194 -27.49 -29.81 6.25
N GLN A 195 -27.18 -29.43 5.00
CA GLN A 195 -27.71 -30.11 3.79
C GLN A 195 -26.65 -30.79 2.93
N MET A 196 -25.41 -30.95 3.42
CA MET A 196 -24.34 -31.64 2.70
C MET A 196 -24.38 -33.19 2.79
N ASP A 197 -25.40 -33.75 3.43
CA ASP A 197 -25.62 -35.21 3.35
C ASP A 197 -26.29 -35.54 2.01
N VAL A 198 -25.47 -35.61 1.01
CA VAL A 198 -25.88 -35.80 -0.38
C VAL A 198 -26.04 -37.28 -0.70
N VAL A 199 -27.27 -37.58 -1.09
CA VAL A 199 -27.67 -38.48 -2.13
C VAL A 199 -26.88 -39.79 -2.22
N ALA A 200 -27.62 -40.88 -1.91
CA ALA A 200 -27.22 -42.24 -2.22
C ALA A 200 -26.70 -42.33 -3.69
N ALA A 201 -25.37 -42.32 -3.77
CA ALA A 201 -24.68 -42.30 -5.06
C ALA A 201 -25.08 -43.49 -5.91
N GLU A 202 -25.47 -43.22 -7.16
CA GLU A 202 -25.54 -44.17 -8.21
C GLU A 202 -24.23 -44.97 -8.27
N LYS A 203 -24.33 -46.28 -8.54
CA LYS A 203 -23.23 -47.27 -8.59
C LYS A 203 -22.19 -47.02 -9.70
N GLN A 204 -21.93 -45.78 -10.11
CA GLN A 204 -20.97 -45.49 -11.17
C GLN A 204 -19.70 -44.90 -10.59
N SER A 205 -18.55 -45.43 -10.98
CA SER A 205 -17.23 -44.98 -10.57
C SER A 205 -16.97 -43.50 -10.96
N VAL A 206 -16.51 -42.69 -10.01
CA VAL A 206 -16.11 -41.28 -10.25
C VAL A 206 -15.00 -41.19 -11.29
N LEU A 207 -14.14 -42.21 -11.39
CA LEU A 207 -13.07 -42.28 -12.40
C LEU A 207 -13.60 -42.43 -13.84
N GLN A 208 -14.82 -42.91 -14.02
CA GLN A 208 -15.44 -43.07 -15.35
C GLN A 208 -16.25 -41.83 -15.76
N LYS A 209 -16.76 -41.06 -14.79
CA LYS A 209 -17.45 -39.79 -15.00
C LYS A 209 -16.81 -38.72 -14.14
N PHE A 210 -16.21 -37.73 -14.76
CA PHE A 210 -15.76 -36.54 -14.11
C PHE A 210 -16.98 -35.64 -13.77
N ASP A 211 -17.60 -35.92 -12.61
CA ASP A 211 -18.76 -35.16 -12.14
C ASP A 211 -18.33 -34.20 -11.00
N THR A 212 -18.21 -32.94 -11.36
CA THR A 212 -17.76 -31.87 -10.42
C THR A 212 -18.68 -31.73 -9.21
N ALA A 213 -20.00 -31.91 -9.38
CA ALA A 213 -20.97 -31.77 -8.31
C ALA A 213 -20.83 -32.82 -7.20
N LEU A 214 -20.41 -34.04 -7.57
CA LEU A 214 -20.15 -35.12 -6.61
C LEU A 214 -18.78 -34.99 -5.92
N LEU A 215 -17.81 -34.40 -6.59
CA LEU A 215 -16.45 -34.27 -6.08
C LEU A 215 -16.31 -33.13 -5.06
N ILE A 216 -17.03 -32.01 -5.21
CA ILE A 216 -16.91 -30.85 -4.36
C ILE A 216 -17.10 -31.16 -2.85
N PRO A 217 -18.19 -31.83 -2.39
CA PRO A 217 -18.39 -32.10 -0.97
C PRO A 217 -17.30 -32.98 -0.34
N GLU A 218 -16.77 -33.93 -1.12
CA GLU A 218 -15.73 -34.85 -0.63
C GLU A 218 -14.36 -34.15 -0.57
N THR A 219 -14.03 -33.35 -1.55
CA THR A 219 -12.78 -32.56 -1.55
C THR A 219 -12.75 -31.53 -0.44
N LEU A 220 -13.90 -30.91 -0.10
CA LEU A 220 -14.02 -30.00 1.05
C LEU A 220 -13.73 -30.74 2.37
N LYS A 221 -14.29 -31.93 2.56
CA LYS A 221 -14.01 -32.76 3.77
C LYS A 221 -12.52 -33.11 3.86
N PHE A 222 -11.89 -33.46 2.74
CA PHE A 222 -10.45 -33.72 2.72
C PHE A 222 -9.64 -32.50 3.07
N ALA A 223 -10.01 -31.33 2.55
CA ALA A 223 -9.33 -30.08 2.87
C ALA A 223 -9.42 -29.80 4.39
N GLU A 224 -10.58 -30.00 5.01
CA GLU A 224 -10.73 -29.85 6.49
C GLU A 224 -9.88 -30.86 7.27
N GLU A 225 -9.85 -32.13 6.86
CA GLU A 225 -9.07 -33.16 7.54
C GLU A 225 -7.55 -32.94 7.38
N ILE A 226 -7.09 -32.51 6.17
CA ILE A 226 -5.69 -32.17 5.91
C ILE A 226 -5.27 -30.96 6.74
N THR A 227 -6.11 -29.94 6.81
CA THR A 227 -5.80 -28.75 7.61
C THR A 227 -5.73 -29.07 9.11
N ASP A 228 -6.57 -29.95 9.64
CA ASP A 228 -6.45 -30.42 11.03
C ASP A 228 -5.11 -31.11 11.31
N TYR A 229 -4.66 -31.93 10.37
CA TYR A 229 -3.35 -32.56 10.46
C TYR A 229 -2.21 -31.53 10.39
N PHE A 230 -2.28 -30.55 9.52
CA PHE A 230 -1.26 -29.50 9.39
C PHE A 230 -1.17 -28.64 10.65
N PHE A 231 -2.29 -28.25 11.27
CA PHE A 231 -2.29 -27.52 12.54
C PHE A 231 -1.68 -28.34 13.69
N GLN A 232 -1.95 -29.65 13.76
CA GLN A 232 -1.40 -30.52 14.81
C GLN A 232 0.12 -30.73 14.69
N ASN A 233 0.68 -30.62 13.48
CA ASN A 233 2.10 -30.87 13.21
C ASN A 233 2.92 -29.57 13.00
N GLY A 234 2.34 -28.39 13.20
CA GLY A 234 3.04 -27.10 13.10
C GLY A 234 3.25 -26.58 11.66
N PHE A 235 2.45 -27.05 10.70
CA PHE A 235 2.42 -26.57 9.31
C PHE A 235 1.25 -25.58 9.12
N GLU A 236 1.14 -24.60 10.01
CA GLU A 236 0.00 -23.68 10.07
C GLU A 236 -0.17 -22.89 8.78
N TYR A 237 0.93 -22.49 8.13
CA TYR A 237 0.91 -21.67 6.91
C TYR A 237 0.34 -22.44 5.72
N ASP A 238 0.75 -23.69 5.53
CA ASP A 238 0.24 -24.55 4.47
C ASP A 238 -1.27 -24.84 4.67
N ALA A 239 -1.70 -24.93 5.92
CA ALA A 239 -3.11 -25.09 6.27
C ALA A 239 -3.95 -23.85 5.90
N ILE A 240 -3.41 -22.64 6.18
CA ILE A 240 -4.09 -21.38 5.87
C ILE A 240 -4.21 -21.20 4.36
N ASP A 241 -3.13 -21.48 3.61
CA ASP A 241 -3.11 -21.36 2.15
C ASP A 241 -4.16 -22.30 1.53
N LEU A 242 -4.23 -23.56 1.99
CA LEU A 242 -5.24 -24.48 1.52
C LEU A 242 -6.68 -24.00 1.82
N LEU A 243 -6.95 -23.52 3.03
CA LEU A 243 -8.27 -23.02 3.42
C LEU A 243 -8.68 -21.76 2.66
N LEU A 244 -7.71 -20.92 2.30
CA LEU A 244 -7.95 -19.73 1.51
C LEU A 244 -8.39 -20.09 0.07
N GLU A 245 -7.65 -20.97 -0.58
CA GLU A 245 -7.90 -21.41 -1.96
C GLU A 245 -9.23 -22.19 -2.11
N VAL A 246 -9.63 -22.90 -1.06
CA VAL A 246 -10.88 -23.68 -1.01
C VAL A 246 -12.07 -22.83 -0.49
N ASP A 247 -11.85 -21.54 -0.16
CA ASP A 247 -12.87 -20.61 0.36
C ASP A 247 -13.45 -20.99 1.75
N LEU A 248 -12.66 -21.69 2.58
CA LEU A 248 -13.02 -22.12 3.94
C LEU A 248 -12.27 -21.38 5.05
N ILE A 249 -11.81 -20.15 4.79
CA ILE A 249 -10.96 -19.40 5.73
C ILE A 249 -11.60 -19.18 7.11
N GLU A 250 -12.93 -19.10 7.20
CA GLU A 250 -13.65 -18.90 8.45
C GLU A 250 -13.50 -20.08 9.42
N SER A 251 -13.18 -21.28 8.92
CA SER A 251 -12.94 -22.46 9.75
C SER A 251 -11.68 -22.36 10.62
N ILE A 252 -10.72 -21.50 10.27
CA ILE A 252 -9.46 -21.27 11.01
C ILE A 252 -9.73 -20.93 12.48
N ARG A 253 -10.72 -20.08 12.73
CA ARG A 253 -11.10 -19.67 14.08
C ARG A 253 -11.38 -20.86 15.01
N ARG A 254 -12.14 -21.87 14.52
CA ARG A 254 -12.45 -23.09 15.30
C ARG A 254 -11.21 -23.96 15.52
N LYS A 255 -10.25 -23.95 14.58
CA LYS A 255 -9.06 -24.82 14.61
C LYS A 255 -7.95 -24.27 15.53
N CYS A 256 -7.82 -22.96 15.68
CA CYS A 256 -6.83 -22.33 16.55
C CYS A 256 -7.16 -22.41 18.05
N GLY A 257 -8.44 -22.54 18.42
CA GLY A 257 -8.87 -22.59 19.83
C GLY A 257 -8.39 -21.37 20.63
N ASN A 258 -7.87 -21.60 21.84
CA ASN A 258 -7.41 -20.55 22.78
C ASN A 258 -5.87 -20.45 22.87
N ASP A 259 -5.11 -21.00 21.93
CA ASP A 259 -3.65 -20.90 21.95
C ASP A 259 -3.20 -19.52 21.48
N HIS A 260 -2.75 -18.65 22.41
CA HIS A 260 -2.34 -17.27 22.12
C HIS A 260 -1.14 -17.17 21.17
N ASP A 261 -0.18 -18.10 21.24
CA ASP A 261 0.99 -18.09 20.37
C ASP A 261 0.61 -18.50 18.95
N LEU A 262 -0.25 -19.49 18.81
CA LEU A 262 -0.78 -19.94 17.53
C LEU A 262 -1.62 -18.83 16.87
N ILE A 263 -2.53 -18.21 17.63
CA ILE A 263 -3.33 -17.07 17.14
C ILE A 263 -2.42 -15.95 16.63
N THR A 264 -1.34 -15.63 17.34
CA THR A 264 -0.37 -14.59 16.93
C THR A 264 0.28 -14.92 15.60
N ARG A 265 0.77 -16.16 15.41
CA ARG A 265 1.41 -16.58 14.16
C ARG A 265 0.42 -16.58 12.99
N VAL A 266 -0.74 -17.18 13.21
CA VAL A 266 -1.82 -17.29 12.21
C VAL A 266 -2.33 -15.91 11.78
N THR A 267 -2.66 -15.04 12.72
CA THR A 267 -3.15 -13.68 12.39
C THR A 267 -2.10 -12.82 11.70
N SER A 268 -0.83 -12.92 12.12
CA SER A 268 0.27 -12.20 11.44
C SER A 268 0.45 -12.68 10.00
N TYR A 269 0.30 -13.99 9.75
CA TYR A 269 0.37 -14.55 8.42
C TYR A 269 -0.82 -14.09 7.55
N ILE A 270 -2.06 -14.20 8.06
CA ILE A 270 -3.26 -13.72 7.35
C ILE A 270 -3.15 -12.25 6.99
N ILE A 271 -2.67 -11.40 7.90
CA ILE A 271 -2.45 -9.96 7.63
C ILE A 271 -1.43 -9.77 6.51
N SER A 272 -0.34 -10.54 6.49
CA SER A 272 0.68 -10.41 5.45
C SER A 272 0.19 -10.85 4.08
N ILE A 273 -0.55 -11.98 3.99
CA ILE A 273 -1.11 -12.45 2.72
C ILE A 273 -2.31 -11.63 2.24
N SER A 274 -3.01 -10.93 3.14
CA SER A 274 -4.14 -10.07 2.75
C SER A 274 -3.75 -8.95 1.77
N ALA A 275 -2.47 -8.58 1.72
CA ALA A 275 -1.95 -7.63 0.74
C ALA A 275 -1.91 -8.18 -0.70
N PHE A 276 -1.99 -9.51 -0.86
CA PHE A 276 -1.94 -10.21 -2.16
C PHE A 276 -3.31 -10.77 -2.60
N GLY A 277 -4.38 -10.43 -1.89
CA GLY A 277 -5.74 -10.82 -2.27
C GLY A 277 -6.10 -10.34 -3.68
N ALA A 278 -6.68 -11.21 -4.51
CA ALA A 278 -7.01 -10.88 -5.88
C ALA A 278 -8.13 -9.85 -5.99
N THR A 279 -9.06 -9.86 -5.04
CA THR A 279 -10.22 -8.96 -4.99
C THR A 279 -10.33 -8.24 -3.65
N TYR A 280 -11.00 -7.08 -3.66
CA TYR A 280 -11.31 -6.35 -2.43
C TYR A 280 -12.10 -7.20 -1.43
N VAL A 281 -13.02 -8.04 -1.92
CA VAL A 281 -13.89 -8.91 -1.10
C VAL A 281 -13.06 -9.97 -0.36
N GLU A 282 -12.12 -10.62 -1.05
CA GLU A 282 -11.21 -11.59 -0.43
C GLU A 282 -10.31 -10.97 0.63
N THR A 283 -9.67 -9.83 0.29
CA THR A 283 -8.86 -9.08 1.24
C THR A 283 -9.65 -8.71 2.50
N ARG A 284 -10.90 -8.23 2.32
CA ARG A 284 -11.78 -7.87 3.42
C ARG A 284 -12.15 -9.08 4.29
N ARG A 285 -12.48 -10.24 3.68
CA ARG A 285 -12.79 -11.47 4.42
C ARG A 285 -11.61 -11.94 5.28
N MET A 286 -10.41 -12.00 4.71
CA MET A 286 -9.20 -12.36 5.45
C MET A 286 -8.99 -11.45 6.67
N LEU A 287 -9.11 -10.15 6.50
CA LEU A 287 -8.95 -9.18 7.59
C LEU A 287 -10.05 -9.29 8.64
N VAL A 288 -11.30 -9.61 8.27
CA VAL A 288 -12.41 -9.82 9.22
C VAL A 288 -12.13 -11.05 10.09
N VAL A 289 -11.68 -12.16 9.51
CA VAL A 289 -11.31 -13.36 10.27
C VAL A 289 -10.18 -13.06 11.26
N ALA A 290 -9.13 -12.35 10.81
CA ALA A 290 -8.03 -11.95 11.70
C ALA A 290 -8.51 -11.01 12.83
N TYR A 291 -9.42 -10.08 12.53
CA TYR A 291 -10.04 -9.20 13.52
C TYR A 291 -10.79 -9.99 14.61
N GLU A 292 -11.67 -10.91 14.21
CA GLU A 292 -12.45 -11.72 15.14
C GLU A 292 -11.57 -12.59 16.05
N MET A 293 -10.54 -13.21 15.47
CA MET A 293 -9.57 -14.01 16.24
C MET A 293 -8.81 -13.19 17.26
N LEU A 294 -8.36 -11.98 16.92
CA LEU A 294 -7.64 -11.09 17.84
C LEU A 294 -8.56 -10.55 18.94
N LEU A 295 -9.82 -10.25 18.60
CA LEU A 295 -10.80 -9.77 19.56
C LEU A 295 -11.12 -10.85 20.60
N GLU A 296 -11.31 -12.11 20.18
CA GLU A 296 -11.54 -13.25 21.08
C GLU A 296 -10.32 -13.55 21.97
N ALA A 297 -9.11 -13.37 21.42
CA ALA A 297 -7.87 -13.52 22.18
C ALA A 297 -7.61 -12.36 23.17
N GLY A 298 -8.50 -11.35 23.25
CA GLY A 298 -8.34 -10.18 24.13
C GLY A 298 -7.26 -9.19 23.69
N ARG A 299 -6.77 -9.28 22.43
CA ARG A 299 -5.72 -8.39 21.88
C ARG A 299 -6.35 -7.15 21.23
N SER A 300 -7.01 -6.32 22.03
CA SER A 300 -7.84 -5.20 21.59
C SER A 300 -7.08 -4.19 20.71
N ALA A 301 -5.79 -3.88 21.00
CA ALA A 301 -5.03 -2.91 20.22
C ALA A 301 -4.71 -3.40 18.80
N GLU A 302 -4.43 -4.67 18.65
CA GLU A 302 -4.17 -5.28 17.35
C GLU A 302 -5.47 -5.46 16.55
N ALA A 303 -6.56 -5.87 17.21
CA ALA A 303 -7.90 -5.91 16.62
C ALA A 303 -8.33 -4.52 16.11
N LEU A 304 -8.07 -3.47 16.91
CA LEU A 304 -8.33 -2.08 16.50
C LEU A 304 -7.55 -1.68 15.24
N ARG A 305 -6.27 -2.04 15.15
CA ARG A 305 -5.46 -1.74 13.95
C ARG A 305 -6.06 -2.38 12.70
N ILE A 306 -6.59 -3.60 12.80
CA ILE A 306 -7.28 -4.25 11.67
C ILE A 306 -8.61 -3.57 11.37
N ALA A 307 -9.41 -3.21 12.38
CA ALA A 307 -10.65 -2.47 12.19
C ALA A 307 -10.42 -1.11 11.47
N LEU A 308 -9.33 -0.42 11.82
CA LEU A 308 -8.88 0.80 11.13
C LEU A 308 -8.46 0.54 9.67
N LYS A 309 -7.79 -0.60 9.41
CA LYS A 309 -7.41 -1.00 8.04
C LYS A 309 -8.64 -1.35 7.19
N LEU A 310 -9.67 -1.97 7.80
CA LEU A 310 -10.96 -2.25 7.18
C LEU A 310 -11.81 -0.99 6.92
N ASP A 311 -11.45 0.13 7.57
CA ASP A 311 -12.22 1.38 7.56
C ASP A 311 -13.68 1.20 8.05
N ASP A 312 -13.88 0.32 9.02
CA ASP A 312 -15.18 -0.09 9.57
C ASP A 312 -15.39 0.55 10.95
N GLN A 313 -16.23 1.60 10.97
CA GLN A 313 -16.48 2.36 12.21
C GLN A 313 -17.23 1.54 13.28
N GLU A 314 -18.10 0.60 12.89
CA GLU A 314 -18.80 -0.24 13.84
C GLU A 314 -17.81 -1.15 14.57
N LYS A 315 -16.90 -1.81 13.86
CA LYS A 315 -15.84 -2.64 14.46
C LYS A 315 -14.88 -1.85 15.35
N VAL A 316 -14.54 -0.62 14.96
CA VAL A 316 -13.73 0.29 15.80
C VAL A 316 -14.45 0.59 17.11
N ARG A 317 -15.74 0.88 17.06
CA ARG A 317 -16.58 1.13 18.27
C ARG A 317 -16.68 -0.11 19.14
N ASP A 318 -16.93 -1.28 18.54
CA ASP A 318 -17.04 -2.54 19.28
C ASP A 318 -15.78 -2.86 20.08
N VAL A 319 -14.59 -2.63 19.52
CA VAL A 319 -13.32 -2.84 20.25
C VAL A 319 -13.16 -1.87 21.40
N ILE A 320 -13.45 -0.57 21.21
CA ILE A 320 -13.22 0.46 22.23
C ILE A 320 -14.22 0.29 23.38
N PHE A 321 -15.51 0.15 23.06
CA PHE A 321 -16.57 0.04 24.08
C PHE A 321 -16.68 -1.35 24.68
N GLY A 322 -16.21 -2.39 24.01
CA GLY A 322 -16.12 -3.74 24.58
C GLY A 322 -14.96 -3.92 25.57
N CYS A 323 -14.01 -2.97 25.63
CA CYS A 323 -12.87 -3.05 26.54
C CYS A 323 -13.28 -2.69 27.99
N THR A 324 -12.98 -3.57 28.95
CA THR A 324 -13.35 -3.38 30.37
C THR A 324 -12.36 -2.46 31.11
N ASN A 325 -11.07 -2.44 30.75
CA ASN A 325 -10.06 -1.61 31.41
C ASN A 325 -10.09 -0.17 30.86
N ALA A 326 -10.29 0.82 31.75
CA ALA A 326 -10.35 2.25 31.39
C ALA A 326 -9.04 2.76 30.78
N ALA A 327 -7.87 2.36 31.31
CA ALA A 327 -6.57 2.78 30.77
C ALA A 327 -6.34 2.24 29.36
N THR A 328 -6.67 0.97 29.13
CA THR A 328 -6.61 0.35 27.79
C THR A 328 -7.57 1.05 26.83
N ARG A 329 -8.77 1.39 27.27
CA ARG A 329 -9.77 2.13 26.47
C ARG A 329 -9.26 3.50 26.02
N ARG A 330 -8.65 4.27 26.93
CA ARG A 330 -7.99 5.56 26.62
C ARG A 330 -6.87 5.36 25.60
N GLN A 331 -6.05 4.33 25.79
CA GLN A 331 -4.99 3.99 24.83
C GLN A 331 -5.54 3.71 23.42
N LEU A 332 -6.65 2.94 23.33
CA LEU A 332 -7.31 2.66 22.05
C LEU A 332 -7.86 3.95 21.40
N ALA A 333 -8.41 4.88 22.21
CA ALA A 333 -8.87 6.18 21.70
C ALA A 333 -7.71 7.02 21.15
N TYR A 334 -6.51 7.03 21.78
CA TYR A 334 -5.32 7.69 21.23
C TYR A 334 -4.84 7.05 19.92
N ILE A 335 -4.92 5.74 19.79
CA ILE A 335 -4.61 5.05 18.52
C ILE A 335 -5.58 5.52 17.43
N CYS A 336 -6.88 5.61 17.69
CA CYS A 336 -7.87 6.13 16.73
C CYS A 336 -7.58 7.58 16.34
N ALA A 337 -7.32 8.47 17.31
CA ALA A 337 -7.00 9.88 17.07
C ALA A 337 -5.76 10.03 16.17
N SER A 338 -4.70 9.22 16.42
CA SER A 338 -3.48 9.25 15.60
C SER A 338 -3.74 8.90 14.12
N HIS A 339 -4.78 8.11 13.84
CA HIS A 339 -5.20 7.75 12.48
C HIS A 339 -6.23 8.71 11.87
N GLY A 340 -6.63 9.75 12.60
CA GLY A 340 -7.62 10.73 12.13
C GLY A 340 -9.04 10.14 12.01
N LYS A 341 -9.36 9.11 12.78
CA LYS A 341 -10.71 8.57 12.88
C LYS A 341 -11.37 9.10 14.15
N TYR A 342 -12.40 9.90 13.94
CA TYR A 342 -13.20 10.47 15.01
C TYR A 342 -14.33 9.51 15.38
N LEU A 343 -14.51 9.29 16.68
CA LEU A 343 -15.59 8.48 17.22
C LEU A 343 -16.87 9.31 17.25
N SER A 344 -17.74 9.10 16.28
CA SER A 344 -19.11 9.66 16.34
C SER A 344 -19.90 8.87 17.39
N LEU A 345 -20.19 9.50 18.51
CA LEU A 345 -21.00 8.94 19.60
C LEU A 345 -22.50 9.13 19.38
N ALA A 346 -22.93 9.28 18.13
CA ALA A 346 -24.34 9.42 17.77
C ALA A 346 -25.15 8.16 18.12
N GLU A 347 -26.18 8.38 18.86
CA GLU A 347 -27.16 7.49 19.46
C GLU A 347 -27.54 6.25 18.64
N LYS A 348 -26.92 5.11 18.91
CA LYS A 348 -27.54 3.80 18.67
C LYS A 348 -27.35 2.96 19.95
N GLY A 349 -28.42 2.72 20.68
CA GLY A 349 -28.42 1.93 21.91
C GLY A 349 -27.73 0.58 21.75
N GLY A 350 -26.64 0.43 22.46
CA GLY A 350 -25.83 -0.77 22.52
C GLY A 350 -24.93 -0.75 23.75
N ALA A 351 -23.65 -1.12 23.62
CA ALA A 351 -22.65 -1.18 24.68
C ALA A 351 -22.36 0.18 25.38
N GLU A 352 -22.79 1.29 24.82
CA GLU A 352 -22.65 2.66 25.38
C GLU A 352 -23.42 2.83 26.70
N SER A 353 -24.46 2.03 26.95
CA SER A 353 -25.26 2.11 28.17
C SER A 353 -24.53 1.64 29.45
N VAL A 354 -23.33 1.10 29.32
CA VAL A 354 -22.53 0.57 30.45
C VAL A 354 -21.50 1.58 30.95
N LEU A 355 -21.18 2.63 30.18
CA LEU A 355 -20.14 3.63 30.50
C LEU A 355 -20.75 4.84 31.21
N THR A 356 -19.96 5.45 32.09
CA THR A 356 -20.34 6.72 32.72
C THR A 356 -20.29 7.85 31.68
N PRO A 357 -21.15 8.91 31.81
CA PRO A 357 -21.06 10.06 30.93
C PRO A 357 -19.67 10.72 30.94
N GLU A 358 -18.98 10.73 32.09
CA GLU A 358 -17.62 11.24 32.23
C GLU A 358 -16.59 10.48 31.40
N ASP A 359 -16.68 9.12 31.37
CA ASP A 359 -15.81 8.29 30.53
C ASP A 359 -16.04 8.54 29.03
N LEU A 360 -17.31 8.77 28.63
CA LEU A 360 -17.67 9.07 27.24
C LEU A 360 -17.12 10.42 26.78
N ASP A 361 -17.24 11.46 27.62
CA ASP A 361 -16.72 12.79 27.33
C ASP A 361 -15.18 12.78 27.28
N GLU A 362 -14.52 12.00 28.15
CA GLU A 362 -13.06 11.84 28.10
C GLU A 362 -12.61 11.14 26.80
N ILE A 363 -13.26 10.04 26.41
CA ILE A 363 -12.95 9.35 25.15
C ILE A 363 -13.19 10.26 23.95
N ARG A 364 -14.25 11.08 23.99
CA ARG A 364 -14.54 12.08 22.95
C ARG A 364 -13.41 13.11 22.86
N GLY A 365 -12.99 13.70 23.98
CA GLY A 365 -11.88 14.67 24.04
C GLY A 365 -10.55 14.08 23.55
N ILE A 366 -10.27 12.81 23.84
CA ILE A 366 -9.09 12.11 23.31
C ILE A 366 -9.21 11.89 21.79
N SER A 367 -10.36 11.42 21.32
CA SER A 367 -10.56 11.11 19.90
C SER A 367 -10.64 12.37 19.02
N SER A 368 -11.07 13.51 19.57
CA SER A 368 -11.08 14.81 18.88
C SER A 368 -9.69 15.39 18.63
N GLY A 369 -8.66 14.90 19.34
CA GLY A 369 -7.29 15.39 19.22
C GLY A 369 -7.00 16.71 19.94
N GLU A 370 -7.88 17.19 20.82
CA GLU A 370 -7.72 18.47 21.54
C GLU A 370 -6.43 18.56 22.37
N HIS A 371 -5.94 17.42 22.88
CA HIS A 371 -4.71 17.35 23.69
C HIS A 371 -3.42 17.39 22.87
N LEU A 372 -3.48 17.28 21.54
CA LEU A 372 -2.32 17.11 20.65
C LEU A 372 -1.35 18.29 20.75
N SER A 373 -1.85 19.52 20.75
CA SER A 373 -1.01 20.74 20.85
C SER A 373 -0.26 20.79 22.19
N GLY A 374 -0.94 20.49 23.29
CA GLY A 374 -0.32 20.48 24.63
C GLY A 374 0.81 19.46 24.74
N PHE A 375 0.57 18.24 24.29
CA PHE A 375 1.59 17.19 24.30
C PHE A 375 2.75 17.49 23.35
N PHE A 376 2.48 18.11 22.19
CA PHE A 376 3.54 18.55 21.28
C PHE A 376 4.47 19.59 21.92
N LEU A 377 3.94 20.52 22.70
CA LEU A 377 4.74 21.50 23.44
C LEU A 377 5.56 20.86 24.57
N ILE A 378 5.05 19.78 25.21
CA ILE A 378 5.86 18.99 26.17
C ILE A 378 7.07 18.40 25.47
N LEU A 379 6.89 17.74 24.32
CA LEU A 379 7.99 17.23 23.52
C LEU A 379 9.00 18.34 23.16
N ALA A 380 8.50 19.49 22.72
CA ALA A 380 9.33 20.62 22.32
C ALA A 380 10.17 21.17 23.48
N THR A 381 9.62 21.18 24.70
CA THR A 381 10.31 21.65 25.93
C THR A 381 11.41 20.63 26.31
N GLU A 382 11.10 19.35 26.33
CA GLU A 382 12.07 18.30 26.69
C GLU A 382 13.24 18.21 25.71
N LEU A 383 13.00 18.51 24.43
CA LEU A 383 14.03 18.54 23.38
C LEU A 383 14.75 19.88 23.24
N ASP A 384 14.40 20.88 24.06
CA ASP A 384 14.96 22.27 24.02
C ASP A 384 14.87 22.91 22.62
N VAL A 385 13.73 22.71 21.92
CA VAL A 385 13.47 23.25 20.58
C VAL A 385 12.32 24.25 20.53
N ILE A 386 11.86 24.75 21.67
CA ILE A 386 10.70 25.63 21.76
C ILE A 386 10.96 27.01 21.13
N GLU A 387 12.22 27.52 21.17
CA GLU A 387 12.55 28.82 20.63
C GLU A 387 12.22 28.95 19.13
N PRO A 388 11.49 30.01 18.71
CA PRO A 388 11.15 30.20 17.31
C PRO A 388 12.39 30.51 16.48
N LYS A 389 12.41 29.95 15.22
CA LYS A 389 13.50 30.20 14.29
C LYS A 389 13.05 31.10 13.13
N ALA A 390 13.89 32.08 12.79
CA ALA A 390 13.67 32.89 11.61
C ALA A 390 14.09 32.18 10.33
N PRO A 391 13.45 32.44 9.15
CA PRO A 391 13.86 31.85 7.88
C PRO A 391 15.32 32.08 7.55
N GLN A 392 15.88 33.23 7.96
CA GLN A 392 17.28 33.59 7.77
C GLN A 392 18.24 32.64 8.51
N ASP A 393 17.83 32.05 9.64
CA ASP A 393 18.65 31.10 10.38
C ASP A 393 18.81 29.77 9.60
N ILE A 394 17.76 29.37 8.87
CA ILE A 394 17.82 28.27 7.93
C ILE A 394 18.75 28.60 6.77
N PHE A 395 18.70 29.83 6.23
CA PHE A 395 19.49 30.24 5.07
C PHE A 395 20.91 30.69 5.41
N ARG A 396 21.28 30.95 6.67
CA ARG A 396 22.69 31.21 7.09
C ARG A 396 23.61 30.06 6.75
N SER A 397 23.10 28.86 6.75
CA SER A 397 23.80 27.68 6.25
C SER A 397 24.01 27.74 4.73
N TYR A 398 23.26 28.57 3.99
CA TYR A 398 23.40 28.82 2.57
C TYR A 398 24.14 30.15 2.37
N PRO A 399 25.40 30.15 1.89
CA PRO A 399 26.16 31.41 1.82
C PRO A 399 25.42 32.41 0.97
N ALA A 400 25.06 33.51 1.60
CA ALA A 400 24.67 34.71 0.87
C ALA A 400 25.79 35.08 -0.10
N THR A 401 25.45 35.29 -1.36
CA THR A 401 26.35 35.86 -2.34
C THR A 401 27.07 37.07 -1.75
N LYS A 402 28.35 37.16 -1.97
CA LYS A 402 29.26 38.26 -1.49
C LYS A 402 28.81 39.66 -1.87
N LEU A 403 27.63 39.90 -2.39
CA LEU A 403 27.09 41.18 -2.79
C LEU A 403 26.72 42.09 -1.60
N ASN A 404 26.61 41.59 -0.35
CA ASN A 404 26.25 42.35 0.81
C ASN A 404 27.24 42.17 1.99
N ALA A 405 28.55 42.20 1.71
CA ALA A 405 29.61 42.04 2.72
C ALA A 405 29.73 43.23 3.72
N ASN A 406 28.80 44.17 3.73
CA ASN A 406 28.81 45.32 4.61
C ASN A 406 27.69 45.36 5.65
N PHE A 407 27.05 44.24 5.98
CA PHE A 407 26.12 44.21 7.12
C PHE A 407 26.84 43.80 8.41
N ASN A 408 27.25 44.79 9.18
CA ASN A 408 27.63 44.61 10.59
C ASN A 408 26.37 44.26 11.38
N ILE A 409 26.27 42.99 11.79
CA ILE A 409 25.25 42.52 12.74
C ILE A 409 25.71 42.95 14.17
N THR A 410 25.44 44.16 14.56
CA THR A 410 25.44 44.61 15.95
C THR A 410 24.20 45.46 16.08
N ASP A 411 23.14 44.88 16.53
CA ASP A 411 22.02 45.42 17.31
C ASP A 411 20.74 44.66 16.97
N GLY A 412 20.05 44.16 17.98
CA GLY A 412 18.82 43.39 17.95
C GLY A 412 17.59 44.14 17.41
N ARG A 413 17.75 45.00 16.39
CA ARG A 413 16.67 45.60 15.63
C ARG A 413 16.79 45.08 14.20
N LEU A 414 15.80 44.27 13.72
CA LEU A 414 15.65 44.00 12.32
C LEU A 414 15.78 45.31 11.55
N SER A 415 16.85 45.44 10.77
CA SER A 415 17.12 46.64 9.96
C SER A 415 15.94 46.84 8.99
N LYS A 416 15.30 48.00 9.05
CA LYS A 416 14.24 48.46 8.12
C LYS A 416 14.65 48.53 6.65
N ASN A 417 15.85 48.07 6.30
CA ASN A 417 16.42 48.04 4.95
C ASN A 417 16.72 46.62 4.48
N MET A 418 15.81 45.65 4.70
CA MET A 418 15.85 44.44 3.87
C MET A 418 15.59 44.89 2.45
N ALA A 419 16.60 44.77 1.56
CA ALA A 419 16.38 44.90 0.13
C ALA A 419 15.23 43.97 -0.22
N PHE A 420 14.15 44.52 -0.79
CA PHE A 420 12.96 43.76 -1.18
C PHE A 420 13.42 42.61 -2.10
N ASP A 421 13.35 41.40 -1.57
CA ASP A 421 13.48 40.21 -2.41
C ASP A 421 12.35 40.27 -3.46
N SER A 422 12.55 39.56 -4.55
CA SER A 422 11.47 39.36 -5.53
C SER A 422 10.21 38.79 -4.84
N ALA A 423 9.03 38.95 -5.44
CA ALA A 423 7.78 38.42 -4.87
C ALA A 423 7.89 36.94 -4.49
N LEU A 424 8.58 36.13 -5.30
CA LEU A 424 8.88 34.72 -5.00
C LEU A 424 9.84 34.58 -3.79
N GLY A 425 10.78 35.51 -3.62
CA GLY A 425 11.66 35.54 -2.47
C GLY A 425 10.90 35.73 -1.18
N ASN A 426 9.98 36.71 -1.14
CA ASN A 426 9.13 36.96 0.04
C ASN A 426 8.22 35.77 0.31
N LEU A 427 7.61 35.20 -0.72
CA LEU A 427 6.74 34.02 -0.60
C LEU A 427 7.52 32.80 -0.06
N SER A 428 8.77 32.59 -0.50
CA SER A 428 9.61 31.53 0.05
C SER A 428 9.93 31.71 1.52
N HIS A 429 10.18 32.94 2.01
CA HIS A 429 10.40 33.23 3.42
C HIS A 429 9.15 32.93 4.25
N THR A 430 7.97 33.23 3.72
CA THR A 430 6.69 32.95 4.37
C THR A 430 6.47 31.47 4.57
N PHE A 431 6.61 30.66 3.51
CA PHE A 431 6.44 29.21 3.62
C PHE A 431 7.50 28.56 4.52
N VAL A 432 8.76 28.99 4.43
CA VAL A 432 9.82 28.46 5.30
C VAL A 432 9.56 28.80 6.76
N ASN A 433 9.12 30.02 7.06
CA ASN A 433 8.71 30.41 8.42
C ASN A 433 7.59 29.51 8.95
N ALA A 434 6.56 29.26 8.12
CA ALA A 434 5.42 28.43 8.47
C ALA A 434 5.80 26.96 8.70
N PHE A 435 6.59 26.38 7.80
CA PHE A 435 7.01 24.98 7.94
C PHE A 435 7.94 24.76 9.14
N VAL A 436 8.93 25.64 9.35
CA VAL A 436 9.90 25.48 10.44
C VAL A 436 9.25 25.66 11.81
N ASN A 437 8.33 26.64 11.96
CA ASN A 437 7.64 26.92 13.21
C ASN A 437 6.25 26.27 13.31
N CYS A 438 5.98 25.24 12.50
CA CYS A 438 4.70 24.56 12.46
C CYS A 438 4.31 23.96 13.81
N GLY A 439 3.12 24.29 14.32
CA GLY A 439 2.57 23.76 15.58
C GLY A 439 3.14 24.39 16.87
N PHE A 440 4.10 25.32 16.77
CA PHE A 440 4.69 25.98 17.96
C PHE A 440 3.93 27.22 18.43
N GLY A 441 2.98 27.72 17.66
CA GLY A 441 2.22 28.93 17.96
C GLY A 441 3.02 30.23 17.82
N THR A 442 4.33 30.23 17.85
CA THR A 442 5.21 31.41 17.84
C THR A 442 6.16 31.40 16.65
N ASP A 443 6.43 32.56 16.08
CA ASP A 443 7.39 32.76 14.99
C ASP A 443 8.10 34.11 15.11
N MET A 444 9.11 34.37 14.26
CA MET A 444 9.92 35.58 14.24
C MET A 444 9.61 36.50 13.05
N LEU A 445 8.55 36.24 12.28
CA LEU A 445 8.29 36.98 11.04
C LEU A 445 6.90 37.61 10.97
N ILE A 446 5.84 36.84 11.29
CA ILE A 446 4.44 37.26 11.08
C ILE A 446 3.76 37.65 12.40
N ASN A 447 3.87 36.83 13.43
CA ASN A 447 3.21 37.04 14.72
C ASN A 447 4.05 37.90 15.70
N VAL A 448 4.98 38.69 15.17
CA VAL A 448 5.76 39.66 15.93
C VAL A 448 4.94 40.94 16.06
N PRO A 449 4.97 41.65 17.22
CA PRO A 449 4.31 42.94 17.36
C PRO A 449 4.73 43.92 16.25
N ASP A 450 3.75 44.62 15.68
CA ASP A 450 3.93 45.61 14.60
C ASP A 450 4.49 45.05 13.26
N SER A 451 4.30 43.75 13.00
CA SER A 451 4.72 43.14 11.73
C SER A 451 3.71 43.43 10.62
N ASP A 452 4.19 44.05 9.55
CA ASP A 452 3.44 44.27 8.29
C ASP A 452 3.78 43.23 7.21
N TRP A 453 4.46 42.13 7.58
CA TRP A 453 5.00 41.17 6.63
C TRP A 453 3.96 40.62 5.64
N VAL A 454 2.72 40.31 6.09
CA VAL A 454 1.64 39.79 5.25
C VAL A 454 1.37 40.72 4.06
N PHE A 455 1.44 42.05 4.27
CA PHE A 455 1.13 43.04 3.23
C PHE A 455 2.27 43.27 2.22
N HIS A 456 3.42 42.61 2.36
CA HIS A 456 4.53 42.65 1.38
C HIS A 456 4.38 41.68 0.22
N HIS A 457 3.19 41.07 0.02
CA HIS A 457 2.87 40.15 -1.04
C HIS A 457 1.83 40.72 -1.99
N PHE A 458 1.54 39.97 -3.08
CA PHE A 458 0.55 40.33 -4.09
C PHE A 458 -0.41 39.16 -4.32
N GLU A 459 -1.69 39.43 -4.57
CA GLU A 459 -2.72 38.46 -4.94
C GLU A 459 -2.70 37.17 -4.05
N TYR A 460 -2.54 36.00 -4.67
CA TYR A 460 -2.48 34.73 -3.94
C TYR A 460 -1.31 34.63 -2.94
N GLY A 461 -0.27 35.43 -3.11
CA GLY A 461 0.79 35.55 -2.10
C GLY A 461 0.30 36.13 -0.78
N LEU A 462 -0.63 37.13 -0.82
CA LEU A 462 -1.31 37.66 0.37
C LEU A 462 -2.16 36.60 1.06
N LEU A 463 -2.90 35.81 0.27
CA LEU A 463 -3.67 34.66 0.78
C LEU A 463 -2.76 33.67 1.49
N CYS A 464 -1.66 33.24 0.84
CA CYS A 464 -0.71 32.28 1.43
C CYS A 464 -0.04 32.82 2.69
N ALA A 465 0.28 34.13 2.74
CA ALA A 465 0.90 34.76 3.90
C ALA A 465 -0.05 34.79 5.10
N ALA A 466 -1.33 35.10 4.90
CA ALA A 466 -2.33 35.06 5.97
C ALA A 466 -2.63 33.60 6.37
N ALA A 467 -2.78 32.69 5.41
CA ALA A 467 -3.04 31.26 5.67
C ALA A 467 -1.88 30.58 6.41
N SER A 468 -0.64 31.02 6.23
CA SER A 468 0.53 30.47 6.91
C SER A 468 0.50 30.61 8.44
N VAL A 469 -0.29 31.56 8.96
CA VAL A 469 -0.52 31.70 10.42
C VAL A 469 -1.22 30.46 10.99
N GLY A 470 -2.12 29.83 10.20
CA GLY A 470 -2.75 28.59 10.58
C GLY A 470 -1.77 27.41 10.74
N LEU A 471 -0.72 27.34 9.91
CA LEU A 471 0.34 26.33 10.07
C LEU A 471 1.18 26.55 11.33
N ILE A 472 1.49 27.80 11.66
CA ILE A 472 2.22 28.15 12.89
C ILE A 472 1.43 27.75 14.13
N SER A 473 0.09 27.95 14.10
CA SER A 473 -0.84 27.58 15.17
C SER A 473 -1.52 26.22 14.96
N LEU A 474 -0.91 25.32 14.19
CA LEU A 474 -1.48 24.01 13.88
C LEU A 474 -1.80 23.25 15.17
N TRP A 475 -2.97 22.60 15.22
CA TRP A 475 -3.56 21.84 16.34
C TRP A 475 -4.01 22.69 17.56
N ASN A 476 -3.73 23.97 17.59
CA ASN A 476 -4.21 24.87 18.63
C ASN A 476 -5.29 25.77 18.05
N VAL A 477 -6.54 25.31 18.12
CA VAL A 477 -7.70 26.00 17.49
C VAL A 477 -7.96 27.35 18.10
N GLU A 478 -7.99 27.46 19.46
CA GLU A 478 -8.32 28.71 20.17
C GLU A 478 -7.28 29.80 19.92
N GLU A 479 -6.00 29.46 20.03
CA GLU A 479 -4.91 30.41 19.79
C GLU A 479 -4.84 30.79 18.30
N GLY A 480 -5.09 29.80 17.40
CA GLY A 480 -5.16 30.00 15.95
C GLY A 480 -6.23 31.01 15.57
N LEU A 481 -7.45 30.82 16.06
CA LEU A 481 -8.56 31.75 15.82
C LEU A 481 -8.22 33.16 16.32
N SER A 482 -7.70 33.31 17.54
CA SER A 482 -7.31 34.61 18.12
C SER A 482 -6.24 35.33 17.30
N LYS A 483 -5.23 34.64 16.78
CA LYS A 483 -4.13 35.25 16.00
C LYS A 483 -4.56 35.64 14.58
N VAL A 484 -5.50 34.93 14.02
CA VAL A 484 -5.98 35.12 12.64
C VAL A 484 -7.05 36.23 12.59
N ASP A 485 -7.84 36.43 13.66
CA ASP A 485 -8.99 37.33 13.71
C ASP A 485 -8.67 38.73 13.15
N LYS A 486 -7.48 39.31 13.47
CA LYS A 486 -7.02 40.61 12.96
C LYS A 486 -7.01 40.71 11.41
N TYR A 487 -6.86 39.60 10.70
CA TYR A 487 -6.81 39.59 9.22
C TYR A 487 -8.21 39.48 8.58
N GLU A 488 -9.22 39.03 9.30
CA GLU A 488 -10.60 38.98 8.82
C GLU A 488 -11.18 40.37 8.57
N TYR A 489 -10.74 41.38 9.34
CA TYR A 489 -11.18 42.78 9.17
C TYR A 489 -10.37 43.58 8.15
N SER A 490 -9.43 42.97 7.45
CA SER A 490 -8.65 43.62 6.39
C SER A 490 -9.55 44.12 5.25
N SER A 491 -9.19 45.21 4.62
CA SER A 491 -9.88 45.69 3.42
C SER A 491 -9.54 44.89 2.16
N ASN A 492 -8.45 44.10 2.18
CA ASN A 492 -8.00 43.34 1.05
C ASN A 492 -8.67 41.94 1.02
N PRO A 493 -9.38 41.57 -0.08
CA PRO A 493 -10.09 40.30 -0.17
C PRO A 493 -9.17 39.08 -0.08
N TYR A 494 -7.93 39.14 -0.60
CA TYR A 494 -6.97 38.03 -0.52
C TYR A 494 -6.50 37.76 0.91
N VAL A 495 -6.31 38.82 1.74
CA VAL A 495 -5.93 38.65 3.15
C VAL A 495 -7.09 38.03 3.93
N LYS A 496 -8.34 38.45 3.68
CA LYS A 496 -9.53 37.83 4.28
C LYS A 496 -9.69 36.37 3.84
N ALA A 497 -9.50 36.08 2.57
CA ALA A 497 -9.53 34.70 2.07
C ALA A 497 -8.47 33.85 2.76
N GLY A 498 -7.27 34.40 2.99
CA GLY A 498 -6.19 33.72 3.70
C GLY A 498 -6.53 33.48 5.18
N SER A 499 -7.29 34.38 5.85
CA SER A 499 -7.75 34.12 7.22
C SER A 499 -8.73 32.96 7.29
N TYR A 500 -9.63 32.83 6.34
CA TYR A 500 -10.57 31.70 6.25
C TYR A 500 -9.81 30.37 6.05
N ALA A 501 -8.82 30.33 5.18
CA ALA A 501 -7.94 29.19 5.03
C ALA A 501 -7.15 28.86 6.31
N ALA A 502 -6.65 29.89 7.03
CA ALA A 502 -5.91 29.74 8.28
C ALA A 502 -6.76 29.12 9.39
N TYR A 503 -8.04 29.47 9.49
CA TYR A 503 -8.96 28.86 10.44
C TYR A 503 -9.05 27.33 10.23
N GLY A 504 -9.22 26.91 8.98
CA GLY A 504 -9.24 25.48 8.65
C GLY A 504 -7.91 24.77 8.91
N ILE A 505 -6.78 25.42 8.59
CA ILE A 505 -5.45 24.82 8.80
C ILE A 505 -5.16 24.64 10.29
N SER A 506 -5.49 25.61 11.16
CA SER A 506 -5.26 25.50 12.60
C SER A 506 -6.08 24.35 13.24
N SER A 507 -7.25 24.05 12.68
CA SER A 507 -8.13 22.95 13.11
C SER A 507 -7.81 21.61 12.39
N CYS A 508 -6.80 21.56 11.53
CA CYS A 508 -6.50 20.36 10.76
C CYS A 508 -6.09 19.21 11.70
N ASN A 509 -6.73 18.05 11.54
CA ASN A 509 -6.56 16.87 12.40
C ASN A 509 -7.07 17.04 13.87
N VAL A 510 -7.80 18.10 14.16
CA VAL A 510 -8.48 18.33 15.45
C VAL A 510 -9.93 18.70 15.17
N VAL A 511 -10.86 17.99 15.79
CA VAL A 511 -12.31 18.25 15.63
C VAL A 511 -12.87 18.66 16.99
N PRO A 512 -12.87 19.97 17.32
CA PRO A 512 -13.39 20.44 18.59
C PRO A 512 -14.89 20.22 18.68
N GLU A 513 -15.39 19.98 19.88
CA GLU A 513 -16.82 19.71 20.13
C GLU A 513 -17.71 20.90 19.72
N SER A 514 -17.21 22.11 19.95
CA SER A 514 -17.95 23.37 19.67
C SER A 514 -18.10 23.71 18.18
N ASP A 515 -17.34 23.03 17.30
CA ASP A 515 -17.32 23.26 15.83
C ASP A 515 -17.38 24.75 15.42
N PRO A 516 -16.41 25.57 15.79
CA PRO A 516 -16.44 27.00 15.50
C PRO A 516 -16.35 27.29 14.00
N LEU A 517 -15.80 26.38 13.21
CA LEU A 517 -15.63 26.55 11.76
C LEU A 517 -16.95 26.63 11.02
N SER A 518 -18.00 25.91 11.47
CA SER A 518 -19.30 25.93 10.79
C SER A 518 -19.90 27.34 10.81
N GLY A 519 -19.86 28.02 11.95
CA GLY A 519 -20.34 29.39 12.07
C GLY A 519 -19.49 30.44 11.34
N LEU A 520 -18.18 30.20 11.18
CA LEU A 520 -17.27 31.15 10.55
C LEU A 520 -17.23 31.03 9.01
N LEU A 521 -17.34 29.80 8.45
CA LEU A 521 -17.02 29.53 7.05
C LEU A 521 -18.22 29.22 6.18
N LEU A 522 -19.32 28.59 6.68
CA LEU A 522 -20.41 28.16 5.83
C LEU A 522 -21.10 29.31 5.11
N ASP A 523 -21.42 30.40 5.79
CA ASP A 523 -22.00 31.61 5.18
C ASP A 523 -21.10 32.25 4.11
N LYS A 524 -19.77 32.00 4.19
CA LYS A 524 -18.81 32.57 3.25
C LYS A 524 -18.69 31.78 1.95
N LEU A 525 -19.15 30.52 1.93
CA LEU A 525 -19.21 29.71 0.71
C LEU A 525 -20.24 30.26 -0.30
N GLU A 526 -21.31 30.88 0.17
CA GLU A 526 -22.36 31.48 -0.64
C GLU A 526 -22.07 32.93 -1.08
N THR A 527 -20.92 33.48 -0.67
CA THR A 527 -20.55 34.86 -0.99
C THR A 527 -20.26 35.04 -2.48
N PRO A 528 -20.76 36.13 -3.11
CA PRO A 528 -20.54 36.40 -4.53
C PRO A 528 -19.08 36.78 -4.87
N ASP A 529 -18.26 37.12 -3.88
CA ASP A 529 -16.82 37.40 -4.07
C ASP A 529 -16.05 36.07 -4.24
N LYS A 530 -15.56 35.87 -5.46
CA LYS A 530 -14.86 34.63 -5.87
C LYS A 530 -13.61 34.35 -5.03
N THR A 531 -12.91 35.38 -4.58
CA THR A 531 -11.68 35.26 -3.76
C THR A 531 -12.02 34.80 -2.34
N LEU A 532 -13.09 35.37 -1.75
CA LEU A 532 -13.55 35.00 -0.42
C LEU A 532 -14.10 33.56 -0.41
N CYS A 533 -14.87 33.20 -1.44
CA CYS A 533 -15.36 31.84 -1.63
C CYS A 533 -14.18 30.84 -1.69
N LEU A 534 -13.14 31.11 -2.48
CA LEU A 534 -11.95 30.26 -2.53
C LEU A 534 -11.30 30.09 -1.14
N GLY A 535 -11.17 31.17 -0.36
CA GLY A 535 -10.63 31.10 1.00
C GLY A 535 -11.47 30.24 1.92
N ALA A 536 -12.81 30.34 1.84
CA ALA A 536 -13.75 29.53 2.61
C ALA A 536 -13.69 28.04 2.20
N VAL A 537 -13.62 27.76 0.89
CA VAL A 537 -13.45 26.40 0.35
C VAL A 537 -12.16 25.75 0.88
N LEU A 538 -11.03 26.47 0.86
CA LEU A 538 -9.77 25.99 1.42
C LEU A 538 -9.89 25.75 2.93
N GLY A 539 -10.51 26.66 3.68
CA GLY A 539 -10.75 26.50 5.11
C GLY A 539 -11.57 25.25 5.45
N VAL A 540 -12.65 25.03 4.73
CA VAL A 540 -13.49 23.83 4.87
C VAL A 540 -12.73 22.55 4.47
N ALA A 541 -11.91 22.60 3.42
CA ALA A 541 -11.11 21.46 2.97
C ALA A 541 -10.12 20.99 4.05
N PHE A 542 -9.47 21.93 4.74
CA PHE A 542 -8.49 21.61 5.81
C PHE A 542 -9.18 21.21 7.11
N GLY A 543 -10.18 21.97 7.56
CA GLY A 543 -10.81 21.76 8.86
C GLY A 543 -11.67 20.50 8.94
N TYR A 544 -12.29 20.10 7.84
CA TYR A 544 -13.16 18.93 7.81
C TYR A 544 -12.56 17.72 7.05
N ALA A 545 -11.26 17.69 6.82
CA ALA A 545 -10.59 16.59 6.14
C ALA A 545 -10.87 15.24 6.84
N GLY A 546 -11.47 14.27 6.14
CA GLY A 546 -11.78 12.92 6.62
C GLY A 546 -12.97 12.80 7.56
N THR A 547 -13.72 13.88 7.82
CA THR A 547 -14.88 13.88 8.74
C THR A 547 -16.14 13.26 8.15
N GLN A 548 -16.23 13.13 6.82
CA GLN A 548 -17.40 12.62 6.07
C GLN A 548 -18.72 13.34 6.38
N ARG A 549 -18.67 14.65 6.64
CA ARG A 549 -19.82 15.44 7.00
C ARG A 549 -20.73 15.72 5.81
N GLU A 550 -21.90 15.08 5.76
CA GLU A 550 -22.84 15.16 4.62
C GLU A 550 -23.41 16.55 4.37
N SER A 551 -23.61 17.35 5.41
CA SER A 551 -24.14 18.72 5.26
C SER A 551 -23.31 19.63 4.35
N LEU A 552 -22.02 19.33 4.15
CA LEU A 552 -21.12 20.11 3.30
C LEU A 552 -21.34 19.85 1.79
N LEU A 553 -22.02 18.77 1.41
CA LEU A 553 -22.36 18.48 0.02
C LEU A 553 -23.26 19.57 -0.57
N GLU A 554 -24.26 20.05 0.20
CA GLU A 554 -25.20 21.07 -0.25
C GLU A 554 -24.52 22.38 -0.66
N TYR A 555 -23.39 22.73 -0.01
CA TYR A 555 -22.63 23.93 -0.29
C TYR A 555 -21.57 23.76 -1.39
N LEU A 556 -20.85 22.62 -1.40
CA LEU A 556 -19.70 22.45 -2.28
C LEU A 556 -20.07 21.94 -3.68
N VAL A 557 -21.08 21.06 -3.81
CA VAL A 557 -21.48 20.51 -5.12
C VAL A 557 -21.91 21.62 -6.12
N PRO A 558 -22.70 22.63 -5.73
CA PRO A 558 -23.04 23.73 -6.63
C PRO A 558 -21.83 24.52 -7.13
N ILE A 559 -20.77 24.68 -6.30
CA ILE A 559 -19.54 25.39 -6.69
C ILE A 559 -18.76 24.55 -7.71
N VAL A 560 -18.72 23.21 -7.57
CA VAL A 560 -18.04 22.31 -8.52
C VAL A 560 -18.70 22.36 -9.89
N VAL A 561 -20.02 22.24 -9.95
CA VAL A 561 -20.77 22.15 -11.23
C VAL A 561 -20.90 23.52 -11.92
N SER A 562 -20.68 24.63 -11.20
CA SER A 562 -20.86 25.99 -11.72
C SER A 562 -20.05 26.29 -12.97
N ASP A 563 -20.56 27.22 -13.82
CA ASP A 563 -19.87 27.73 -14.98
C ASP A 563 -18.73 28.70 -14.63
N GLU A 564 -17.75 28.89 -15.55
CA GLU A 564 -16.62 29.81 -15.40
C GLU A 564 -17.06 31.27 -15.17
N THR A 565 -18.24 31.66 -15.65
CA THR A 565 -18.81 32.99 -15.43
C THR A 565 -19.16 33.25 -13.98
N GLN A 566 -19.54 32.18 -13.25
CA GLN A 566 -19.92 32.23 -11.84
C GLN A 566 -18.71 32.06 -10.94
N TYR A 567 -17.91 31.01 -11.13
CA TYR A 567 -16.67 30.75 -10.38
C TYR A 567 -15.50 30.40 -11.32
N PRO A 568 -14.28 30.89 -11.06
CA PRO A 568 -13.09 30.49 -11.83
C PRO A 568 -12.81 29.00 -11.68
N HIS A 569 -12.18 28.42 -12.69
CA HIS A 569 -11.81 26.99 -12.68
C HIS A 569 -10.96 26.57 -11.46
N GLU A 570 -10.10 27.46 -10.97
CA GLU A 570 -9.32 27.24 -9.76
C GLU A 570 -10.20 27.06 -8.51
N CYS A 571 -11.24 27.88 -8.37
CA CYS A 571 -12.18 27.78 -7.24
C CYS A 571 -13.01 26.49 -7.32
N SER A 572 -13.56 26.16 -8.51
CA SER A 572 -14.30 24.90 -8.71
C SER A 572 -13.42 23.68 -8.52
N ALA A 573 -12.13 23.71 -8.95
CA ALA A 573 -11.20 22.62 -8.73
C ALA A 573 -10.86 22.44 -7.25
N MET A 574 -10.68 23.55 -6.50
CA MET A 574 -10.45 23.46 -5.07
C MET A 574 -11.72 23.00 -4.30
N ALA A 575 -12.92 23.32 -4.76
CA ALA A 575 -14.16 22.78 -4.22
C ALA A 575 -14.26 21.25 -4.46
N ALA A 576 -13.86 20.76 -5.64
CA ALA A 576 -13.74 19.33 -5.90
C ALA A 576 -12.69 18.65 -4.99
N VAL A 577 -11.50 19.28 -4.80
CA VAL A 577 -10.49 18.80 -3.87
C VAL A 577 -11.01 18.80 -2.43
N ALA A 578 -11.79 19.81 -2.02
CA ALA A 578 -12.41 19.85 -0.71
C ALA A 578 -13.36 18.65 -0.52
N LEU A 579 -14.23 18.35 -1.49
CA LEU A 579 -15.08 17.14 -1.48
C LEU A 579 -14.22 15.87 -1.39
N GLY A 580 -13.14 15.78 -2.17
CA GLY A 580 -12.19 14.67 -2.11
C GLY A 580 -11.60 14.46 -0.73
N LEU A 581 -11.15 15.53 -0.05
CA LEU A 581 -10.56 15.47 1.29
C LEU A 581 -11.56 15.14 2.38
N ILE A 582 -12.77 15.74 2.34
CA ILE A 582 -13.82 15.50 3.34
C ILE A 582 -14.28 14.04 3.27
N PHE A 583 -14.56 13.55 2.06
CA PHE A 583 -15.07 12.20 1.79
C PHE A 583 -14.00 11.22 1.31
N VAL A 584 -12.76 11.38 1.75
CA VAL A 584 -11.61 10.57 1.32
C VAL A 584 -11.88 9.07 1.43
N GLY A 585 -11.74 8.34 0.30
CA GLY A 585 -11.92 6.89 0.22
C GLY A 585 -13.32 6.36 0.53
N SER A 586 -14.34 7.25 0.63
CA SER A 586 -15.74 6.84 0.84
C SER A 586 -16.42 6.43 -0.46
N GLY A 587 -15.98 6.97 -1.61
CA GLY A 587 -16.62 6.80 -2.91
C GLY A 587 -18.03 7.38 -2.97
N ARG A 588 -18.27 8.48 -2.27
CA ARG A 588 -19.61 9.13 -2.25
C ARG A 588 -20.08 9.43 -3.66
N GLN A 589 -21.25 8.90 -4.01
CA GLN A 589 -21.76 8.94 -5.38
C GLN A 589 -22.05 10.37 -5.84
N GLU A 590 -22.73 11.17 -5.02
CA GLU A 590 -23.10 12.56 -5.34
C GLU A 590 -21.87 13.43 -5.66
N ALA A 591 -20.79 13.30 -4.87
CA ALA A 591 -19.55 14.02 -5.10
C ALA A 591 -18.84 13.52 -6.37
N SER A 592 -18.83 12.21 -6.61
CA SER A 592 -18.21 11.60 -7.79
C SER A 592 -18.96 12.01 -9.08
N GLU A 593 -20.30 11.98 -9.07
CA GLU A 593 -21.13 12.42 -10.21
C GLU A 593 -20.93 13.90 -10.54
N ALA A 594 -20.87 14.77 -9.53
CA ALA A 594 -20.62 16.20 -9.73
C ALA A 594 -19.27 16.48 -10.41
N ILE A 595 -18.20 15.77 -10.00
CA ILE A 595 -16.87 15.95 -10.59
C ILE A 595 -16.82 15.36 -12.00
N VAL A 596 -17.42 14.18 -12.24
CA VAL A 596 -17.51 13.59 -13.59
C VAL A 596 -18.30 14.50 -14.54
N GLN A 597 -19.44 15.06 -14.09
CA GLN A 597 -20.21 16.02 -14.89
C GLN A 597 -19.35 17.24 -15.25
N LYS A 598 -18.59 17.79 -14.28
CA LYS A 598 -17.68 18.90 -14.56
C LYS A 598 -16.59 18.56 -15.57
N LEU A 599 -16.04 17.33 -15.50
CA LEU A 599 -15.05 16.87 -16.49
C LEU A 599 -15.64 16.72 -17.89
N LEU A 600 -16.93 16.32 -18.02
CA LEU A 600 -17.64 16.26 -19.29
C LEU A 600 -17.89 17.66 -19.91
N ASP A 601 -18.15 18.65 -19.06
CA ASP A 601 -18.44 20.02 -19.50
C ASP A 601 -17.19 20.83 -19.87
N LEU A 602 -15.98 20.34 -19.48
CA LEU A 602 -14.72 21.04 -19.76
C LEU A 602 -14.31 20.89 -21.22
N PRO A 603 -14.09 22.02 -21.97
CA PRO A 603 -13.66 21.96 -23.37
C PRO A 603 -12.24 21.42 -23.52
N ASP A 604 -12.00 20.68 -24.62
CA ASP A 604 -10.68 20.08 -24.93
C ASP A 604 -9.55 21.07 -25.10
N ASN A 605 -9.84 22.27 -25.59
CA ASN A 605 -8.84 23.29 -25.91
C ASN A 605 -8.19 23.95 -24.68
N THR A 606 -8.60 23.62 -23.45
CA THR A 606 -8.05 24.21 -22.22
C THR A 606 -7.02 23.28 -21.53
N MET A 607 -6.26 22.54 -22.32
CA MET A 607 -5.29 21.52 -21.85
C MET A 607 -4.18 22.05 -20.94
N ASP A 608 -3.87 23.34 -20.99
CA ASP A 608 -2.79 23.96 -20.20
C ASP A 608 -3.25 24.38 -18.78
N MET A 609 -4.43 23.96 -18.32
CA MET A 609 -4.93 24.40 -17.01
C MET A 609 -4.53 23.45 -15.88
N PRO A 610 -3.74 23.91 -14.90
CA PRO A 610 -3.43 23.15 -13.66
C PRO A 610 -4.68 22.63 -12.93
N ALA A 611 -5.78 23.37 -13.00
CA ALA A 611 -7.08 23.01 -12.43
C ALA A 611 -7.63 21.65 -12.89
N LYS A 612 -7.40 21.25 -14.15
CA LYS A 612 -7.87 19.96 -14.68
C LYS A 612 -7.26 18.76 -13.97
N CYS A 613 -5.96 18.80 -13.68
CA CYS A 613 -5.30 17.75 -12.91
C CYS A 613 -5.83 17.66 -11.48
N GLN A 614 -6.28 18.80 -10.93
CA GLN A 614 -6.87 18.82 -9.59
C GLN A 614 -8.26 18.18 -9.55
N PHE A 615 -9.10 18.32 -10.59
CA PHE A 615 -10.36 17.58 -10.69
C PHE A 615 -10.13 16.06 -10.76
N ALA A 616 -9.16 15.62 -11.59
CA ALA A 616 -8.77 14.21 -11.66
C ALA A 616 -8.25 13.68 -10.31
N CYS A 617 -7.41 14.47 -9.64
CA CYS A 617 -6.89 14.17 -8.31
C CYS A 617 -8.02 14.06 -7.26
N ALA A 618 -8.97 14.99 -7.26
CA ALA A 618 -10.12 14.99 -6.36
C ALA A 618 -10.96 13.71 -6.50
N LEU A 619 -11.25 13.31 -7.75
CA LEU A 619 -11.98 12.08 -8.03
C LEU A 619 -11.18 10.83 -7.58
N GLY A 620 -9.86 10.82 -7.83
CA GLY A 620 -8.97 9.76 -7.33
C GLY A 620 -9.00 9.66 -5.80
N ILE A 621 -8.92 10.78 -5.09
CA ILE A 621 -8.97 10.83 -3.62
C ILE A 621 -10.29 10.26 -3.07
N LEU A 622 -11.44 10.53 -3.71
CA LEU A 622 -12.73 9.96 -3.35
C LEU A 622 -12.74 8.42 -3.43
N GLN A 623 -11.99 7.85 -4.37
CA GLN A 623 -11.91 6.40 -4.59
C GLN A 623 -10.70 5.74 -3.89
N LEU A 624 -9.98 6.45 -3.03
CA LEU A 624 -8.72 6.01 -2.42
C LEU A 624 -8.87 4.69 -1.62
N GLY A 625 -8.16 3.64 -2.06
CA GLY A 625 -8.12 2.34 -1.40
C GLY A 625 -9.38 1.48 -1.59
N ARG A 626 -10.20 1.75 -2.60
CA ARG A 626 -11.45 0.99 -2.88
C ARG A 626 -11.28 -0.16 -3.86
N MET A 627 -10.12 -0.31 -4.47
CA MET A 627 -9.82 -1.37 -5.45
C MET A 627 -10.95 -1.53 -6.51
N ASP A 628 -11.47 -2.74 -6.69
CA ASP A 628 -12.49 -3.06 -7.71
C ASP A 628 -13.81 -2.27 -7.54
N ALA A 629 -14.12 -1.79 -6.34
CA ALA A 629 -15.32 -0.97 -6.12
C ALA A 629 -15.28 0.38 -6.86
N SER A 630 -14.13 0.79 -7.40
CA SER A 630 -13.96 1.99 -8.23
C SER A 630 -14.31 1.78 -9.71
N GLU A 631 -14.54 0.55 -10.17
CA GLU A 631 -14.76 0.22 -11.59
C GLU A 631 -15.97 0.96 -12.17
N VAL A 632 -17.01 1.20 -11.38
CA VAL A 632 -18.20 1.95 -11.81
C VAL A 632 -17.82 3.38 -12.22
N VAL A 633 -16.93 4.03 -11.46
CA VAL A 633 -16.47 5.40 -11.77
C VAL A 633 -15.53 5.38 -12.97
N ILE A 634 -14.66 4.38 -13.08
CA ILE A 634 -13.76 4.19 -14.23
C ILE A 634 -14.56 4.01 -15.52
N GLU A 635 -15.64 3.20 -15.49
CA GLU A 635 -16.52 3.00 -16.64
C GLU A 635 -17.24 4.29 -17.05
N ALA A 636 -17.70 5.08 -16.06
CA ALA A 636 -18.30 6.40 -16.33
C ALA A 636 -17.30 7.38 -16.97
N LEU A 637 -16.02 7.33 -16.59
CA LEU A 637 -14.97 8.18 -17.15
C LEU A 637 -14.62 7.83 -18.61
N LYS A 638 -14.87 6.62 -19.08
CA LYS A 638 -14.69 6.26 -20.50
C LYS A 638 -15.60 7.04 -21.43
N ALA A 639 -16.69 7.62 -20.91
CA ALA A 639 -17.57 8.52 -21.66
C ALA A 639 -16.97 9.93 -21.83
N VAL A 640 -15.95 10.30 -21.05
CA VAL A 640 -15.24 11.58 -21.15
C VAL A 640 -14.21 11.49 -22.26
N GLU A 641 -14.49 12.14 -23.39
CA GLU A 641 -13.57 12.16 -24.54
C GLU A 641 -12.33 13.04 -24.25
N GLY A 642 -11.17 12.68 -24.81
CA GLY A 642 -9.95 13.48 -24.72
C GLY A 642 -8.92 12.96 -23.72
N GLU A 643 -7.77 13.68 -23.64
CA GLU A 643 -6.63 13.29 -22.79
C GLU A 643 -6.96 13.45 -21.29
N HIS A 644 -7.80 14.43 -20.94
CA HIS A 644 -8.19 14.68 -19.55
C HIS A 644 -9.06 13.55 -18.96
N GLY A 645 -9.94 12.91 -19.76
CA GLY A 645 -10.69 11.73 -19.33
C GLY A 645 -9.78 10.56 -19.00
N ARG A 646 -8.79 10.29 -19.84
CA ARG A 646 -7.78 9.24 -19.59
C ARG A 646 -6.87 9.53 -18.40
N ILE A 647 -6.50 10.80 -18.18
CA ILE A 647 -5.76 11.22 -16.97
C ILE A 647 -6.60 10.97 -15.72
N ALA A 648 -7.90 11.29 -15.76
CA ALA A 648 -8.81 11.04 -14.64
C ALA A 648 -9.00 9.54 -14.37
N GLU A 649 -9.16 8.73 -15.42
CA GLU A 649 -9.25 7.26 -15.34
C GLU A 649 -8.01 6.67 -14.64
N LEU A 650 -6.81 7.00 -15.12
CA LEU A 650 -5.55 6.53 -14.53
C LEU A 650 -5.34 7.03 -13.10
N MET A 651 -5.77 8.26 -12.78
CA MET A 651 -5.65 8.80 -11.43
C MET A 651 -6.59 8.07 -10.46
N VAL A 652 -7.82 7.75 -10.87
CA VAL A 652 -8.78 6.97 -10.09
C VAL A 652 -8.23 5.56 -9.86
N GLU A 653 -7.72 4.90 -10.90
CA GLU A 653 -7.12 3.57 -10.80
C GLU A 653 -5.90 3.58 -9.86
N ALA A 654 -4.99 4.54 -10.01
CA ALA A 654 -3.82 4.69 -9.16
C ALA A 654 -4.18 4.87 -7.68
N CYS A 655 -5.19 5.69 -7.38
CA CYS A 655 -5.65 5.94 -6.03
C CYS A 655 -6.43 4.74 -5.46
N ALA A 656 -7.25 4.07 -6.26
CA ALA A 656 -8.03 2.92 -5.83
C ALA A 656 -7.13 1.76 -5.33
N TYR A 657 -6.00 1.55 -6.00
CA TYR A 657 -5.04 0.51 -5.63
C TYR A 657 -3.84 1.03 -4.82
N ALA A 658 -3.93 2.22 -4.21
CA ALA A 658 -2.88 2.77 -3.37
C ALA A 658 -2.56 1.86 -2.18
N GLY A 659 -1.28 1.48 -2.03
CA GLY A 659 -0.79 0.62 -0.95
C GLY A 659 -1.20 -0.85 -1.06
N SER A 660 -1.70 -1.29 -2.22
CA SER A 660 -2.10 -2.69 -2.46
C SER A 660 -0.92 -3.61 -2.75
N GLY A 661 0.19 -3.09 -3.29
CA GLY A 661 1.30 -3.91 -3.78
C GLY A 661 0.98 -4.71 -5.04
N ASP A 662 -0.13 -4.44 -5.74
CA ASP A 662 -0.58 -5.21 -6.90
C ASP A 662 0.35 -5.06 -8.10
N VAL A 663 1.08 -6.13 -8.40
CA VAL A 663 2.05 -6.19 -9.50
C VAL A 663 1.37 -6.12 -10.87
N ILE A 664 0.14 -6.62 -11.01
CA ILE A 664 -0.60 -6.59 -12.28
C ILE A 664 -0.92 -5.14 -12.64
N ARG A 665 -1.36 -4.34 -11.67
CA ARG A 665 -1.62 -2.90 -11.86
C ARG A 665 -0.34 -2.13 -12.17
N ILE A 666 0.77 -2.43 -11.50
CA ILE A 666 2.09 -1.86 -11.83
C ILE A 666 2.45 -2.16 -13.30
N GLN A 667 2.24 -3.39 -13.78
CA GLN A 667 2.49 -3.74 -15.18
C GLN A 667 1.56 -3.01 -16.16
N GLN A 668 0.30 -2.75 -15.79
CA GLN A 668 -0.64 -1.97 -16.60
C GLN A 668 -0.18 -0.52 -16.72
N PHE A 669 0.24 0.13 -15.63
CA PHE A 669 0.80 1.48 -15.66
C PHE A 669 2.07 1.56 -16.52
N LEU A 670 2.95 0.55 -16.47
CA LEU A 670 4.12 0.48 -17.34
C LEU A 670 3.74 0.34 -18.83
N LYS A 671 2.67 -0.39 -19.16
CA LYS A 671 2.15 -0.47 -20.53
C LYS A 671 1.62 0.87 -21.02
N CYS A 672 0.96 1.66 -20.15
CA CYS A 672 0.52 3.02 -20.49
C CYS A 672 1.70 3.93 -20.84
N CYS A 673 2.83 3.82 -20.13
CA CYS A 673 4.06 4.54 -20.47
C CYS A 673 4.59 4.13 -21.86
N ALA A 674 4.67 2.83 -22.16
CA ALA A 674 5.17 2.32 -23.45
C ALA A 674 4.25 2.62 -24.63
N SER A 675 2.93 2.73 -24.42
CA SER A 675 1.96 3.00 -25.49
C SER A 675 2.03 4.45 -25.99
N ALA A 676 2.34 5.39 -25.10
CA ALA A 676 2.48 6.81 -25.42
C ALA A 676 3.65 7.10 -26.39
N GLU A 677 4.67 6.23 -26.45
CA GLU A 677 5.78 6.35 -27.38
C GLU A 677 5.42 6.02 -28.84
N ASN A 678 4.38 5.24 -29.07
CA ASN A 678 4.04 4.69 -30.38
C ASN A 678 2.97 5.52 -31.15
N GLU A 679 2.23 6.41 -30.50
CA GLU A 679 1.15 7.15 -31.16
C GLU A 679 1.59 8.24 -32.16
N PRO A 680 2.66 9.04 -31.97
CA PRO A 680 3.03 10.06 -32.97
C PRO A 680 3.70 9.49 -34.22
N LYS A 681 4.41 8.36 -34.14
CA LYS A 681 5.10 7.75 -35.31
C LYS A 681 4.15 7.01 -36.26
N ALA A 682 3.01 6.54 -35.76
CA ALA A 682 2.02 5.85 -36.58
C ALA A 682 1.16 6.82 -37.44
N LYS A 683 0.99 8.07 -37.00
CA LYS A 683 0.26 9.09 -37.78
C LYS A 683 1.14 9.73 -38.88
N GLU A 684 2.43 9.95 -38.60
CA GLU A 684 3.40 10.40 -39.61
C GLU A 684 3.65 9.31 -40.66
N ALA A 685 3.74 8.02 -40.26
CA ALA A 685 3.91 6.90 -41.20
C ALA A 685 2.68 6.62 -42.07
N LYS A 686 1.47 7.08 -41.67
CA LYS A 686 0.27 6.96 -42.53
C LYS A 686 0.08 8.12 -43.49
N GLN A 687 0.58 9.31 -43.16
CA GLN A 687 0.57 10.44 -44.10
C GLN A 687 1.64 10.31 -45.21
N ASP A 688 2.82 9.72 -44.89
CA ASP A 688 3.85 9.44 -45.87
C ASP A 688 3.56 8.20 -46.74
N ALA A 689 2.60 7.35 -46.38
CA ALA A 689 2.25 6.16 -47.16
C ALA A 689 1.21 6.40 -48.26
N ASP A 690 0.45 7.48 -48.21
CA ASP A 690 -0.53 7.83 -49.25
C ASP A 690 0.07 8.59 -50.44
N ASP A 691 1.33 9.09 -50.31
CA ASP A 691 2.03 9.84 -51.39
C ASP A 691 3.09 9.04 -52.17
N ALA A 692 3.31 7.75 -51.86
CA ALA A 692 4.32 6.94 -52.56
C ALA A 692 3.66 5.79 -53.35
N MET A 693 3.35 6.10 -54.61
CA MET A 693 3.02 5.09 -55.63
C MET A 693 4.28 4.33 -56.07
N GLU A 694 4.19 2.99 -55.97
CA GLU A 694 4.91 1.92 -56.68
C GLU A 694 6.41 2.06 -56.97
N VAL A 695 7.23 1.30 -56.19
CA VAL A 695 8.31 0.49 -56.80
C VAL A 695 8.59 -0.72 -55.87
N ASP A 696 8.44 -1.91 -56.43
CA ASP A 696 8.74 -3.24 -55.83
C ASP A 696 10.23 -3.43 -55.52
N ILE A 697 10.59 -3.58 -54.22
CA ILE A 697 11.85 -4.25 -53.78
C ILE A 697 11.57 -5.00 -52.43
N PRO A 698 12.04 -6.26 -52.30
CA PRO A 698 11.71 -7.07 -51.10
C PRO A 698 12.45 -6.66 -49.81
N PRO A 699 11.87 -6.90 -48.62
CA PRO A 699 12.40 -6.40 -47.36
C PRO A 699 13.63 -7.16 -46.86
N LYS A 700 14.72 -6.43 -46.55
CA LYS A 700 15.88 -6.97 -45.82
C LYS A 700 15.63 -6.92 -44.32
N SER A 701 16.07 -7.99 -43.63
CA SER A 701 15.86 -8.21 -42.20
C SER A 701 16.56 -7.18 -41.28
N PRO A 702 16.04 -6.88 -40.06
CA PRO A 702 16.50 -5.79 -39.20
C PRO A 702 17.91 -5.95 -38.59
N LYS A 703 18.60 -7.06 -38.82
CA LYS A 703 19.93 -7.31 -38.26
C LYS A 703 21.10 -6.77 -39.12
N GLN A 704 20.86 -6.35 -40.35
CA GLN A 704 21.91 -5.88 -41.27
C GLN A 704 22.12 -4.37 -41.23
N SER A 705 21.12 -3.59 -40.85
CA SER A 705 21.23 -2.11 -40.81
C SER A 705 22.09 -1.57 -39.66
N ALA A 706 22.17 -2.30 -38.54
CA ALA A 706 22.96 -1.92 -37.37
C ALA A 706 24.48 -2.17 -37.60
N ILE A 707 24.83 -3.16 -38.45
CA ILE A 707 26.23 -3.50 -38.76
C ILE A 707 26.79 -2.51 -39.79
N ASP A 708 25.99 -2.07 -40.75
CA ASP A 708 26.39 -1.13 -41.78
C ASP A 708 26.58 0.31 -41.22
N ALA A 709 25.82 0.70 -40.20
CA ALA A 709 25.99 1.95 -39.50
C ALA A 709 27.26 1.98 -38.62
N ALA A 710 27.62 0.86 -38.01
CA ALA A 710 28.85 0.75 -37.21
C ALA A 710 30.11 0.72 -38.12
N VAL A 711 30.03 0.14 -39.31
CA VAL A 711 31.16 0.05 -40.26
C VAL A 711 31.44 1.43 -40.94
N SER A 712 30.40 2.24 -41.19
CA SER A 712 30.58 3.58 -41.72
C SER A 712 31.14 4.58 -40.69
N ALA A 713 30.83 4.41 -39.41
CA ALA A 713 31.40 5.22 -38.31
C ALA A 713 32.92 4.93 -38.11
N VAL A 714 33.34 3.70 -38.31
CA VAL A 714 34.77 3.30 -38.18
C VAL A 714 35.59 3.71 -39.41
N LYS A 715 34.99 3.79 -40.60
CA LYS A 715 35.70 4.26 -41.81
C LYS A 715 35.94 5.76 -41.85
N ASN A 716 35.10 6.57 -41.20
CA ASN A 716 35.30 8.04 -41.13
C ASN A 716 36.29 8.47 -40.04
N ALA A 717 36.74 7.55 -39.18
CA ALA A 717 37.74 7.81 -38.14
C ALA A 717 39.19 7.54 -38.58
N SER A 718 39.45 6.99 -39.80
CA SER A 718 40.78 6.56 -40.25
C SER A 718 41.40 7.45 -41.35
N GLU A 719 40.78 8.54 -41.76
CA GLU A 719 41.30 9.40 -42.83
C GLU A 719 41.52 10.88 -42.45
N THR A 720 42.03 11.21 -41.29
CA THR A 720 42.63 12.54 -41.04
C THR A 720 43.78 12.42 -40.07
N GLY A 721 44.90 12.03 -40.61
CA GLY A 721 46.21 12.21 -39.97
C GLY A 721 46.93 13.44 -40.50
N GLY A 722 47.36 14.31 -39.60
CA GLY A 722 48.51 15.19 -39.80
C GLY A 722 48.22 16.68 -39.99
N HIS A 723 48.36 17.50 -39.00
CA HIS A 723 49.43 18.50 -38.82
C HIS A 723 49.17 19.38 -37.56
N ASP A 724 50.27 19.56 -36.82
CA ASP A 724 50.41 20.43 -35.68
C ASP A 724 49.96 21.88 -35.87
N THR A 725 49.18 22.45 -34.97
CA THR A 725 49.39 23.79 -34.43
C THR A 725 48.64 23.92 -33.08
N LYS A 726 49.47 24.26 -32.06
CA LYS A 726 49.02 24.68 -30.74
C LYS A 726 48.08 25.88 -30.87
N LYS A 727 46.80 25.70 -30.47
CA LYS A 727 45.93 26.79 -30.09
C LYS A 727 45.29 26.46 -28.76
N GLU A 728 45.47 27.38 -27.80
CA GLU A 728 44.84 27.37 -26.46
C GLU A 728 43.34 27.16 -26.58
N VAL A 729 42.84 26.11 -25.98
CA VAL A 729 41.42 25.86 -25.83
C VAL A 729 40.93 26.69 -24.64
N LYS A 730 40.29 27.82 -24.91
CA LYS A 730 39.44 28.51 -23.95
C LYS A 730 38.21 27.60 -23.67
N PRO A 731 37.83 27.45 -22.42
CA PRO A 731 36.62 26.64 -22.09
C PRO A 731 35.39 27.28 -22.77
N ALA A 732 34.68 26.47 -23.55
CA ALA A 732 33.43 26.87 -24.18
C ALA A 732 32.42 27.18 -23.07
N ARG A 733 32.03 28.42 -22.98
CA ARG A 733 30.84 28.86 -22.24
C ARG A 733 29.62 28.23 -22.92
N VAL A 734 29.06 27.20 -22.33
CA VAL A 734 27.70 26.77 -22.66
C VAL A 734 26.76 27.86 -22.16
N GLY A 735 26.46 28.79 -23.06
CA GLY A 735 25.37 29.74 -22.85
C GLY A 735 24.07 28.96 -23.01
N PHE A 736 23.29 28.85 -21.95
CA PHE A 736 21.88 28.46 -22.03
C PHE A 736 21.19 29.51 -22.94
N LYS A 737 20.88 29.15 -24.17
CA LYS A 737 19.85 29.82 -24.93
C LYS A 737 18.52 29.33 -24.38
N LEU A 738 17.75 30.22 -23.78
CA LEU A 738 16.30 30.06 -23.70
C LEU A 738 15.83 30.10 -25.15
N ASP A 739 15.53 28.97 -25.74
CA ASP A 739 14.79 28.90 -26.97
C ASP A 739 13.33 29.27 -26.63
N ASP A 740 13.00 30.53 -26.87
CA ASP A 740 11.63 30.99 -27.09
C ASP A 740 11.15 30.37 -28.41
N ASP A 741 10.90 29.06 -28.39
CA ASP A 741 10.22 28.37 -29.50
C ASP A 741 8.72 28.66 -29.43
N THR A 742 8.33 29.76 -30.00
CA THR A 742 6.93 30.14 -30.25
C THR A 742 6.26 29.34 -31.38
N SER A 743 6.82 28.20 -31.82
CA SER A 743 6.29 27.46 -32.97
C SER A 743 6.27 25.94 -32.88
N SER A 744 6.54 25.32 -31.70
CA SER A 744 6.17 23.92 -31.48
C SER A 744 4.82 23.88 -30.76
N ALA A 745 3.88 23.08 -31.27
CA ALA A 745 2.58 22.83 -30.65
C ALA A 745 2.78 22.67 -29.12
N LYS A 746 2.11 23.49 -28.31
CA LYS A 746 2.19 23.48 -26.86
C LYS A 746 1.91 22.06 -26.39
N ARG A 747 2.95 21.27 -26.14
CA ARG A 747 2.82 19.94 -25.56
C ARG A 747 2.45 20.15 -24.09
N SER A 748 1.35 19.54 -23.66
CA SER A 748 0.95 19.49 -22.28
C SER A 748 2.12 19.05 -21.39
N VAL A 749 2.36 19.76 -20.29
CA VAL A 749 3.41 19.43 -19.31
C VAL A 749 3.06 18.15 -18.55
N VAL A 750 1.77 17.87 -18.40
CA VAL A 750 1.22 16.70 -17.73
C VAL A 750 0.47 15.85 -18.75
N ASN A 751 0.77 14.56 -18.79
CA ASN A 751 0.12 13.58 -19.65
C ASN A 751 -0.18 12.26 -18.89
N GLN A 752 -0.80 11.30 -19.58
CA GLN A 752 -1.13 9.98 -19.05
C GLN A 752 0.08 9.29 -18.42
N SER A 753 1.26 9.34 -19.08
CA SER A 753 2.46 8.66 -18.59
C SER A 753 2.96 9.24 -17.28
N SER A 754 2.83 10.56 -17.05
CA SER A 754 3.23 11.17 -15.76
C SER A 754 2.36 10.70 -14.61
N VAL A 755 1.05 10.53 -14.82
CA VAL A 755 0.12 9.99 -13.83
C VAL A 755 0.38 8.49 -13.61
N ALA A 756 0.66 7.73 -14.67
CA ALA A 756 1.01 6.31 -14.56
C ALA A 756 2.27 6.09 -13.70
N ILE A 757 3.30 6.93 -13.83
CA ILE A 757 4.50 6.88 -12.98
C ILE A 757 4.16 7.16 -11.51
N LEU A 758 3.28 8.12 -11.20
CA LEU A 758 2.78 8.33 -9.84
C LEU A 758 1.97 7.14 -9.35
N GLY A 759 1.16 6.52 -10.22
CA GLY A 759 0.36 5.33 -9.92
C GLY A 759 1.20 4.13 -9.51
N ILE A 760 2.35 3.91 -10.15
CA ILE A 760 3.31 2.87 -9.77
C ILE A 760 3.80 3.08 -8.33
N ALA A 761 4.16 4.32 -7.96
CA ALA A 761 4.62 4.64 -6.62
C ALA A 761 3.51 4.51 -5.57
N LEU A 762 2.27 4.89 -5.91
CA LEU A 762 1.09 4.73 -5.05
C LEU A 762 0.78 3.27 -4.77
N THR A 763 0.81 2.43 -5.79
CA THR A 763 0.53 0.99 -5.65
C THR A 763 1.57 0.31 -4.75
N ALA A 764 2.86 0.67 -4.89
CA ALA A 764 3.95 0.12 -4.09
C ALA A 764 4.06 0.71 -2.66
N LEU A 765 3.25 1.73 -2.32
CA LEU A 765 3.33 2.44 -1.06
C LEU A 765 3.05 1.51 0.14
N GLY A 766 3.92 1.51 1.14
CA GLY A 766 3.78 0.68 2.35
C GLY A 766 4.39 -0.72 2.24
N ASP A 767 4.64 -1.22 1.06
CA ASP A 767 5.40 -2.46 0.86
C ASP A 767 6.91 -2.17 0.79
N SER A 768 7.67 -2.74 1.73
CA SER A 768 9.13 -2.52 1.80
C SER A 768 9.87 -3.06 0.57
N VAL A 769 9.42 -4.19 0.03
CA VAL A 769 10.00 -4.81 -1.17
C VAL A 769 9.62 -4.03 -2.41
N GLY A 770 8.34 -3.67 -2.56
CA GLY A 770 7.83 -2.86 -3.66
C GLY A 770 8.53 -1.51 -3.72
N CYS A 771 8.64 -0.79 -2.60
CA CYS A 771 9.37 0.47 -2.52
C CYS A 771 10.86 0.33 -2.91
N ALA A 772 11.54 -0.72 -2.46
CA ALA A 772 12.94 -0.97 -2.84
C ALA A 772 13.10 -1.28 -4.35
N MET A 773 12.10 -1.92 -4.96
CA MET A 773 12.09 -2.20 -6.40
C MET A 773 11.85 -0.94 -7.24
N LEU A 774 11.15 0.09 -6.73
CA LEU A 774 10.88 1.33 -7.46
C LEU A 774 12.16 1.98 -8.00
N LEU A 775 13.26 1.97 -7.23
CA LEU A 775 14.54 2.56 -7.67
C LEU A 775 15.06 1.90 -8.96
N ARG A 776 14.95 0.58 -9.07
CA ARG A 776 15.37 -0.16 -10.26
C ARG A 776 14.36 -0.01 -11.40
N LEU A 777 13.08 -0.01 -11.08
CA LEU A 777 12.01 0.12 -12.06
C LEU A 777 12.08 1.48 -12.78
N PHE A 778 12.38 2.55 -12.05
CA PHE A 778 12.45 3.91 -12.58
C PHE A 778 13.76 4.22 -13.34
N GLU A 779 14.78 3.34 -13.30
CA GLU A 779 15.95 3.49 -14.16
C GLU A 779 15.59 3.47 -15.65
N HIS A 780 14.60 2.69 -16.04
CA HIS A 780 14.17 2.60 -17.45
C HIS A 780 13.46 3.89 -17.93
N PRO A 781 12.41 4.43 -17.28
CA PRO A 781 11.82 5.72 -17.68
C PRO A 781 12.80 6.87 -17.63
N LEU A 782 13.77 6.88 -16.71
CA LEU A 782 14.80 7.92 -16.65
C LEU A 782 15.77 7.86 -17.85
N ALA A 783 16.09 6.66 -18.34
CA ALA A 783 17.03 6.49 -19.45
C ALA A 783 16.37 6.63 -20.83
N PHE A 784 15.16 6.11 -20.98
CA PHE A 784 14.51 5.94 -22.29
C PHE A 784 13.11 6.57 -22.37
N GLY A 785 12.51 6.98 -21.25
CA GLY A 785 11.16 7.49 -21.21
C GLY A 785 10.99 8.89 -21.82
N SER A 786 9.75 9.24 -22.10
CA SER A 786 9.34 10.57 -22.55
C SER A 786 9.73 11.66 -21.54
N PRO A 787 9.84 12.94 -21.96
CA PRO A 787 10.14 14.03 -21.03
C PRO A 787 9.17 14.12 -19.85
N CYS A 788 7.89 13.84 -20.06
CA CYS A 788 6.87 13.84 -19.00
C CYS A 788 7.09 12.74 -17.96
N GLU A 789 7.46 11.53 -18.41
CA GLU A 789 7.82 10.42 -17.51
C GLU A 789 9.06 10.75 -16.68
N ARG A 790 10.12 11.21 -17.30
CA ARG A 790 11.36 11.60 -16.62
C ARG A 790 11.13 12.65 -15.55
N ARG A 791 10.23 13.62 -15.80
CA ARG A 791 9.84 14.66 -14.84
C ARG A 791 9.02 14.12 -13.69
N ALA A 792 8.17 13.10 -13.90
CA ALA A 792 7.32 12.51 -12.86
C ALA A 792 8.09 11.60 -11.89
N VAL A 793 9.18 10.94 -12.34
CA VAL A 793 9.94 9.98 -11.52
C VAL A 793 10.43 10.56 -10.17
N PRO A 794 11.04 11.77 -10.09
CA PRO A 794 11.44 12.32 -8.80
C PRO A 794 10.29 12.50 -7.81
N LEU A 795 9.12 12.92 -8.31
CA LEU A 795 7.91 13.12 -7.49
C LEU A 795 7.32 11.78 -7.02
N ALA A 796 7.35 10.76 -7.88
CA ALA A 796 6.94 9.40 -7.53
C ALA A 796 7.81 8.81 -6.42
N LEU A 797 9.15 8.98 -6.50
CA LEU A 797 10.06 8.59 -5.43
C LEU A 797 9.80 9.38 -4.13
N ALA A 798 9.50 10.68 -4.23
CA ALA A 798 9.18 11.50 -3.08
C ALA A 798 7.90 11.03 -2.37
N LEU A 799 6.89 10.62 -3.13
CA LEU A 799 5.63 10.11 -2.59
C LEU A 799 5.84 8.77 -1.85
N ALA A 800 6.58 7.84 -2.44
CA ALA A 800 6.87 6.54 -1.82
C ALA A 800 7.73 6.64 -0.56
N TYR A 801 8.63 7.64 -0.48
CA TYR A 801 9.58 7.83 0.61
C TYR A 801 9.37 9.13 1.40
N ALA A 802 8.14 9.61 1.53
CA ALA A 802 7.84 10.83 2.28
C ALA A 802 8.33 10.73 3.75
N SER A 803 9.14 11.70 4.20
CA SER A 803 9.82 11.71 5.52
C SER A 803 10.69 10.47 5.83
N ASN A 804 11.11 9.73 4.80
CA ASN A 804 11.98 8.56 4.93
C ASN A 804 13.26 8.74 4.10
N PRO A 805 14.31 9.37 4.64
CA PRO A 805 15.53 9.73 3.91
C PRO A 805 16.47 8.52 3.75
N SER A 806 16.05 7.50 3.00
CA SER A 806 16.90 6.35 2.65
C SER A 806 18.15 6.82 1.86
N PRO A 807 19.37 6.35 2.21
CA PRO A 807 20.58 6.74 1.52
C PRO A 807 20.56 6.51 0.00
N GLN A 808 19.95 5.42 -0.44
CA GLN A 808 19.81 5.06 -1.85
C GLN A 808 18.96 6.08 -2.62
N VAL A 809 17.83 6.49 -2.02
CA VAL A 809 16.92 7.48 -2.61
C VAL A 809 17.56 8.86 -2.65
N ILE A 810 18.25 9.27 -1.57
CA ILE A 810 18.98 10.54 -1.53
C ILE A 810 20.04 10.58 -2.65
N ASP A 811 20.77 9.50 -2.89
CA ASP A 811 21.79 9.44 -3.93
C ASP A 811 21.18 9.46 -5.34
N ALA A 812 20.08 8.74 -5.57
CA ALA A 812 19.35 8.76 -6.83
C ALA A 812 18.83 10.17 -7.14
N LEU A 813 18.09 10.79 -6.21
CA LEU A 813 17.57 12.14 -6.36
C LEU A 813 18.71 13.19 -6.52
N SER A 814 19.83 13.02 -5.81
CA SER A 814 20.97 13.92 -5.93
C SER A 814 21.62 13.91 -7.31
N LYS A 815 21.60 12.79 -8.02
CA LYS A 815 22.04 12.73 -9.42
C LYS A 815 21.09 13.51 -10.32
N LEU A 816 19.77 13.36 -10.10
CA LEU A 816 18.73 14.02 -10.87
C LEU A 816 18.68 15.54 -10.66
N THR A 817 19.18 16.07 -9.53
CA THR A 817 19.28 17.55 -9.34
C THR A 817 20.26 18.22 -10.31
N HIS A 818 21.08 17.47 -11.00
CA HIS A 818 22.04 17.94 -12.02
C HIS A 818 21.65 17.47 -13.43
N ASP A 819 20.40 17.03 -13.64
CA ASP A 819 19.92 16.63 -14.96
C ASP A 819 19.93 17.81 -15.95
N VAL A 820 20.05 17.48 -17.23
CA VAL A 820 20.02 18.46 -18.32
C VAL A 820 18.64 19.08 -18.47
N ASP A 821 17.57 18.32 -18.20
CA ASP A 821 16.20 18.85 -18.19
C ASP A 821 15.97 19.67 -16.92
N TYR A 822 15.70 20.95 -17.13
CA TYR A 822 15.42 21.93 -16.09
C TYR A 822 14.28 21.49 -15.14
N TYR A 823 13.20 20.91 -15.68
CA TYR A 823 12.06 20.46 -14.89
C TYR A 823 12.42 19.23 -14.05
N VAL A 824 13.18 18.26 -14.58
CA VAL A 824 13.64 17.09 -13.81
C VAL A 824 14.49 17.55 -12.62
N SER A 825 15.37 18.52 -12.83
CA SER A 825 16.21 19.09 -11.77
C SER A 825 15.36 19.76 -10.68
N MET A 826 14.37 20.59 -11.06
CA MET A 826 13.47 21.24 -10.09
C MET A 826 12.65 20.20 -9.29
N HIS A 827 12.06 19.21 -9.97
CA HIS A 827 11.29 18.15 -9.33
C HIS A 827 12.16 17.32 -8.38
N ALA A 828 13.41 17.04 -8.72
CA ALA A 828 14.35 16.34 -7.85
C ALA A 828 14.71 17.15 -6.59
N ILE A 829 14.87 18.47 -6.71
CA ILE A 829 15.12 19.37 -5.57
C ILE A 829 13.92 19.36 -4.60
N PHE A 830 12.71 19.50 -5.13
CA PHE A 830 11.48 19.43 -4.34
C PHE A 830 11.31 18.07 -3.68
N ALA A 831 11.55 16.98 -4.43
CA ALA A 831 11.53 15.61 -3.95
C ALA A 831 12.48 15.38 -2.76
N LEU A 832 13.70 15.94 -2.80
CA LEU A 832 14.62 15.90 -1.64
C LEU A 832 14.03 16.60 -0.40
N GLY A 833 13.26 17.67 -0.60
CA GLY A 833 12.55 18.34 0.49
C GLY A 833 11.49 17.45 1.13
N ILE A 834 10.68 16.77 0.33
CA ILE A 834 9.60 15.86 0.81
C ILE A 834 10.18 14.62 1.48
N VAL A 835 11.18 13.96 0.86
CA VAL A 835 11.86 12.79 1.44
C VAL A 835 12.53 13.13 2.78
N GLY A 836 13.09 14.34 2.87
CA GLY A 836 13.71 14.81 4.11
C GLY A 836 12.78 15.50 5.08
N ALA A 837 11.49 15.65 4.79
CA ALA A 837 10.58 16.50 5.54
C ALA A 837 10.55 16.16 7.05
N GLY A 838 10.83 17.17 7.88
CA GLY A 838 10.86 17.04 9.33
C GLY A 838 11.97 16.17 9.92
N THR A 839 12.98 15.77 9.14
CA THR A 839 14.03 14.86 9.61
C THR A 839 15.32 15.56 10.03
N ASN A 840 15.52 16.82 9.66
CA ASN A 840 16.78 17.55 9.86
C ASN A 840 18.01 16.83 9.29
N ASN A 841 17.85 16.03 8.21
CA ASN A 841 18.93 15.22 7.66
C ASN A 841 20.08 16.08 7.13
N ALA A 842 21.26 15.98 7.77
CA ALA A 842 22.44 16.77 7.42
C ALA A 842 22.94 16.53 5.99
N ARG A 843 22.80 15.31 5.44
CA ARG A 843 23.23 14.97 4.09
C ARG A 843 22.39 15.72 3.04
N ILE A 844 21.07 15.82 3.23
CA ILE A 844 20.18 16.58 2.36
C ILE A 844 20.47 18.08 2.52
N ALA A 845 20.65 18.58 3.76
CA ALA A 845 20.97 19.97 4.02
C ALA A 845 22.21 20.44 3.26
N ILE A 846 23.30 19.68 3.32
CA ILE A 846 24.55 19.98 2.60
C ILE A 846 24.31 20.02 1.08
N LYS A 847 23.50 19.10 0.53
CA LYS A 847 23.18 19.08 -0.89
C LYS A 847 22.38 20.30 -1.33
N LEU A 848 21.34 20.67 -0.58
CA LEU A 848 20.56 21.89 -0.83
C LEU A 848 21.40 23.15 -0.74
N GLN A 849 22.34 23.22 0.23
CA GLN A 849 23.29 24.34 0.35
C GLN A 849 24.19 24.46 -0.89
N ASN A 850 24.69 23.35 -1.42
CA ASN A 850 25.51 23.35 -2.62
C ASN A 850 24.70 23.79 -3.85
N LEU A 851 23.46 23.33 -3.99
CA LEU A 851 22.54 23.74 -5.05
C LEU A 851 22.22 25.23 -4.97
N ALA A 852 21.98 25.77 -3.77
CA ALA A 852 21.76 27.20 -3.58
C ALA A 852 22.96 28.06 -4.03
N ARG A 853 24.19 27.56 -3.88
CA ARG A 853 25.39 28.22 -4.40
C ARG A 853 25.48 28.21 -5.93
N SER A 854 25.01 27.15 -6.55
CA SER A 854 25.08 27.01 -8.03
C SER A 854 24.00 27.80 -8.76
N HIS A 855 22.78 27.87 -8.19
CA HIS A 855 21.59 28.47 -8.84
C HIS A 855 21.24 29.88 -8.33
N THR A 856 22.21 30.70 -7.96
CA THR A 856 21.97 32.05 -7.39
C THR A 856 21.26 33.03 -8.32
N ARG A 857 21.23 32.78 -9.64
CA ARG A 857 20.65 33.69 -10.65
C ARG A 857 19.21 33.31 -11.04
N ASP A 858 18.81 32.07 -10.74
CA ASP A 858 17.48 31.58 -11.10
C ASP A 858 16.53 31.71 -9.88
N THR A 859 15.58 32.62 -10.00
CA THR A 859 14.63 32.93 -8.91
C THR A 859 13.68 31.76 -8.64
N THR A 860 13.26 31.02 -9.68
CA THR A 860 12.34 29.88 -9.55
C THR A 860 13.03 28.71 -8.85
N VAL A 861 14.23 28.33 -9.29
CA VAL A 861 14.99 27.24 -8.64
C VAL A 861 15.36 27.62 -7.21
N THR A 862 15.74 28.89 -6.96
CA THR A 862 16.01 29.37 -5.60
C THR A 862 14.77 29.28 -4.70
N PHE A 863 13.59 29.60 -5.23
CA PHE A 863 12.31 29.42 -4.51
C PHE A 863 12.12 27.96 -4.11
N ILE A 864 12.25 27.01 -5.04
CA ILE A 864 12.08 25.57 -4.77
C ILE A 864 13.14 25.05 -3.76
N ILE A 865 14.40 25.48 -3.88
CA ILE A 865 15.46 25.11 -2.92
C ILE A 865 15.08 25.58 -1.50
N ARG A 866 14.57 26.82 -1.37
CA ARG A 866 14.13 27.36 -0.07
C ARG A 866 12.93 26.58 0.49
N ILE A 867 11.93 26.25 -0.34
CA ILE A 867 10.80 25.41 0.07
C ILE A 867 11.29 24.02 0.53
N ALA A 868 12.18 23.40 -0.21
CA ALA A 868 12.77 22.11 0.16
C ALA A 868 13.55 22.19 1.49
N ALA A 869 14.26 23.29 1.75
CA ALA A 869 14.93 23.52 3.02
C ALA A 869 13.93 23.76 4.18
N GLY A 870 12.83 24.48 3.93
CA GLY A 870 11.74 24.63 4.90
C GLY A 870 11.09 23.32 5.28
N LEU A 871 10.79 22.48 4.29
CA LEU A 871 10.27 21.12 4.49
C LEU A 871 11.24 20.23 5.27
N LEU A 872 12.53 20.26 4.92
CA LEU A 872 13.57 19.50 5.64
C LEU A 872 13.59 19.80 7.13
N HIS A 873 13.47 21.10 7.49
CA HIS A 873 13.49 21.58 8.87
C HIS A 873 12.08 21.78 9.47
N MET A 874 11.06 21.17 8.88
CA MET A 874 9.67 21.30 9.32
C MET A 874 9.51 20.90 10.79
N GLY A 875 8.76 21.72 11.56
CA GLY A 875 8.60 21.51 12.99
C GLY A 875 9.92 21.42 13.74
N LYS A 876 11.00 22.07 13.24
CA LYS A 876 12.37 22.01 13.82
C LYS A 876 12.91 20.57 13.95
N GLY A 877 12.37 19.64 13.15
CA GLY A 877 12.76 18.23 13.14
C GLY A 877 11.93 17.29 14.02
N THR A 878 10.80 17.77 14.56
CA THR A 878 9.92 16.97 15.45
C THR A 878 8.68 16.41 14.76
N THR A 879 8.46 16.75 13.48
CA THR A 879 7.27 16.35 12.73
C THR A 879 7.60 15.42 11.56
N THR A 880 6.59 14.76 11.01
CA THR A 880 6.67 13.92 9.82
C THR A 880 5.44 14.13 8.94
N ILE A 881 5.58 13.92 7.63
CA ILE A 881 4.48 13.90 6.66
C ILE A 881 4.22 12.51 6.09
N SER A 882 4.87 11.46 6.62
CA SER A 882 4.64 10.10 6.14
C SER A 882 3.18 9.70 6.32
N PRO A 883 2.50 9.21 5.28
CA PRO A 883 1.11 8.74 5.38
C PRO A 883 1.02 7.35 6.04
N LEU A 884 2.15 6.69 6.29
CA LEU A 884 2.21 5.34 6.83
C LEU A 884 2.30 5.35 8.35
N HIS A 885 1.57 4.44 8.99
CA HIS A 885 1.56 4.19 10.42
C HIS A 885 1.74 2.70 10.72
N SER A 886 2.01 2.39 11.98
CA SER A 886 2.06 1.01 12.45
C SER A 886 2.96 0.13 11.59
N GLU A 887 4.18 0.59 11.36
CA GLU A 887 5.19 -0.13 10.58
C GLU A 887 4.76 -0.40 9.12
N GLY A 888 3.93 0.49 8.55
CA GLY A 888 3.41 0.37 7.18
C GLY A 888 2.08 -0.38 7.06
N LEU A 889 1.55 -0.96 8.15
CA LEU A 889 0.26 -1.67 8.14
C LEU A 889 -0.91 -0.77 7.80
N LEU A 890 -0.89 0.48 8.29
CA LEU A 890 -1.98 1.43 8.15
C LEU A 890 -1.58 2.60 7.27
N LEU A 891 -2.46 2.93 6.34
CA LEU A 891 -2.35 4.08 5.46
C LEU A 891 -3.36 5.14 5.90
N ARG A 892 -2.86 6.31 6.34
CA ARG A 892 -3.71 7.45 6.66
C ARG A 892 -4.16 8.14 5.38
N LYS A 893 -5.41 7.92 5.00
CA LYS A 893 -5.99 8.38 3.74
C LYS A 893 -5.95 9.90 3.60
N THR A 894 -6.26 10.65 4.69
CA THR A 894 -6.23 12.13 4.69
C THR A 894 -4.84 12.69 4.44
N ALA A 895 -3.81 12.10 5.05
CA ALA A 895 -2.42 12.49 4.85
C ALA A 895 -1.97 12.23 3.39
N LEU A 896 -2.28 11.05 2.85
CA LEU A 896 -1.97 10.73 1.47
C LEU A 896 -2.71 11.65 0.49
N ALA A 897 -3.99 11.96 0.75
CA ALA A 897 -4.78 12.86 -0.06
C ALA A 897 -4.17 14.26 -0.14
N GLY A 898 -3.76 14.83 0.98
CA GLY A 898 -3.07 16.14 1.01
C GLY A 898 -1.74 16.12 0.23
N LEU A 899 -0.94 15.06 0.39
CA LEU A 899 0.29 14.88 -0.39
C LEU A 899 0.01 14.74 -1.89
N LEU A 900 -1.04 14.01 -2.28
CA LEU A 900 -1.43 13.84 -3.70
C LEU A 900 -1.80 15.16 -4.34
N VAL A 901 -2.58 16.03 -3.67
CA VAL A 901 -2.89 17.38 -4.17
C VAL A 901 -1.62 18.19 -4.39
N THR A 902 -0.67 18.13 -3.47
CA THR A 902 0.61 18.83 -3.60
C THR A 902 1.47 18.24 -4.72
N MET A 903 1.52 16.90 -4.87
CA MET A 903 2.31 16.22 -5.90
C MET A 903 1.74 16.41 -7.31
N THR A 904 0.42 16.37 -7.46
CA THR A 904 -0.23 16.67 -8.76
C THR A 904 -0.03 18.13 -9.17
N ALA A 905 -0.08 19.07 -8.21
CA ALA A 905 0.31 20.46 -8.47
C ALA A 905 1.80 20.59 -8.82
N ALA A 906 2.67 19.76 -8.21
CA ALA A 906 4.11 19.75 -8.46
C ALA A 906 4.49 19.21 -9.84
N LEU A 907 3.63 18.46 -10.54
CA LEU A 907 3.90 18.05 -11.93
C LEU A 907 4.11 19.24 -12.85
N ASP A 908 3.47 20.37 -12.56
CA ASP A 908 3.69 21.65 -13.25
C ASP A 908 4.06 22.78 -12.26
N MET A 909 5.16 22.58 -11.52
CA MET A 909 5.58 23.51 -10.46
C MET A 909 5.72 24.96 -10.92
N LYS A 910 6.19 25.16 -12.14
CA LYS A 910 6.45 26.50 -12.66
C LYS A 910 5.15 27.30 -12.76
N ASN A 911 4.07 26.72 -13.24
CA ASN A 911 2.81 27.41 -13.40
C ASN A 911 1.98 27.43 -12.11
N THR A 912 2.00 26.35 -11.33
CA THR A 912 1.21 26.21 -10.10
C THR A 912 1.81 26.99 -8.94
N PHE A 913 3.01 26.62 -8.46
CA PHE A 913 3.58 27.18 -7.24
C PHE A 913 4.04 28.62 -7.38
N THR A 914 4.45 29.04 -8.56
CA THR A 914 4.97 30.40 -8.75
C THR A 914 3.94 31.38 -9.31
N HIS A 915 2.80 30.92 -9.82
CA HIS A 915 1.79 31.78 -10.46
C HIS A 915 0.36 31.51 -9.98
N SER A 916 -0.30 30.44 -10.48
CA SER A 916 -1.76 30.30 -10.38
C SER A 916 -2.26 29.81 -9.03
N MET A 917 -1.58 28.85 -8.40
CA MET A 917 -2.08 28.16 -7.22
C MET A 917 -0.97 27.91 -6.15
N PRO A 918 -0.24 28.92 -5.66
CA PRO A 918 0.81 28.73 -4.65
C PRO A 918 0.27 28.15 -3.32
N PHE A 919 -1.01 28.36 -3.03
CA PHE A 919 -1.69 27.79 -1.86
C PHE A 919 -1.77 26.26 -1.87
N THR A 920 -1.53 25.58 -3.02
CA THR A 920 -1.48 24.12 -3.07
C THR A 920 -0.34 23.53 -2.22
N LEU A 921 0.70 24.29 -1.90
CA LEU A 921 1.74 23.89 -0.92
C LEU A 921 1.20 23.75 0.52
N LEU A 922 0.08 24.38 0.85
CA LEU A 922 -0.56 24.25 2.16
C LEU A 922 -1.23 22.88 2.37
N PHE A 923 -1.54 22.14 1.29
CA PHE A 923 -2.14 20.79 1.36
C PHE A 923 -1.20 19.72 1.96
N VAL A 924 0.04 20.09 2.29
CA VAL A 924 0.88 19.27 3.18
C VAL A 924 0.32 19.24 4.63
N ALA A 925 -0.49 20.23 5.06
CA ALA A 925 -1.00 20.35 6.44
C ALA A 925 -1.72 19.08 6.96
N PRO A 926 -2.65 18.42 6.22
CA PRO A 926 -3.29 17.18 6.69
C PRO A 926 -2.31 16.02 6.94
N ALA A 927 -1.14 16.05 6.30
CA ALA A 927 -0.12 15.02 6.46
C ALA A 927 0.79 15.26 7.66
N ILE A 928 0.87 16.50 8.17
CA ILE A 928 1.77 16.84 9.27
C ILE A 928 1.31 16.19 10.57
N ARG A 929 2.23 15.51 11.25
CA ARG A 929 2.04 14.92 12.58
C ARG A 929 3.34 14.86 13.35
N PRO A 930 3.31 14.82 14.71
CA PRO A 930 4.51 14.58 15.51
C PRO A 930 5.09 13.18 15.23
N ARG A 931 6.42 13.06 15.30
CA ARG A 931 7.11 11.76 15.21
C ARG A 931 7.70 11.41 16.58
N TRP A 932 6.90 10.87 17.46
CA TRP A 932 7.25 10.68 18.85
C TRP A 932 6.80 9.35 19.43
N MET A 933 7.40 9.00 20.59
CA MET A 933 6.77 8.19 21.62
C MET A 933 6.75 8.99 22.91
N LEU A 934 5.54 9.26 23.41
CA LEU A 934 5.25 9.97 24.66
C LEU A 934 4.57 9.00 25.62
N THR A 935 4.99 8.98 26.89
CA THR A 935 4.41 8.08 27.91
C THR A 935 3.56 8.88 28.89
N LEU A 936 2.36 8.37 29.15
CA LEU A 936 1.39 8.95 30.09
C LEU A 936 1.01 7.90 31.14
N LEU A 937 0.71 8.38 32.36
CA LEU A 937 0.02 7.60 33.38
C LEU A 937 -1.47 7.47 33.03
N PRO A 938 -2.23 6.58 33.67
CA PRO A 938 -3.68 6.47 33.46
C PRO A 938 -4.47 7.75 33.74
N ASN A 939 -3.95 8.67 34.56
CA ASN A 939 -4.51 10.00 34.83
C ASN A 939 -4.15 11.07 33.78
N LEU A 940 -3.55 10.65 32.65
CA LEU A 940 -3.08 11.48 31.53
C LEU A 940 -1.91 12.44 31.87
N GLU A 941 -1.29 12.27 33.03
CA GLU A 941 -0.07 13.03 33.36
C GLU A 941 1.16 12.44 32.65
N HIS A 942 2.04 13.28 32.18
CA HIS A 942 3.30 12.89 31.55
C HIS A 942 4.26 12.26 32.56
N VAL A 943 4.84 11.13 32.20
CA VAL A 943 5.88 10.46 32.96
C VAL A 943 7.09 10.12 32.07
N GLN A 944 8.29 10.41 32.56
CA GLN A 944 9.52 10.02 31.86
C GLN A 944 9.86 8.56 32.16
N VAL A 945 10.00 7.77 31.10
CA VAL A 945 10.29 6.34 31.19
C VAL A 945 11.50 6.00 30.34
N PRO A 946 12.47 5.20 30.83
CA PRO A 946 13.58 4.74 30.00
C PRO A 946 13.09 3.90 28.82
N CYS A 947 13.58 4.22 27.62
CA CYS A 947 13.22 3.50 26.40
C CYS A 947 14.46 3.25 25.52
N ARG A 948 14.38 2.26 24.65
CA ARG A 948 15.38 1.96 23.63
C ARG A 948 14.81 2.27 22.26
N VAL A 949 15.51 3.09 21.49
CA VAL A 949 15.17 3.40 20.11
C VAL A 949 16.25 2.83 19.20
N GLY A 950 15.85 2.09 18.19
CA GLY A 950 16.79 1.49 17.23
C GLY A 950 16.12 1.13 15.92
N ASN A 951 16.94 0.72 14.94
CA ASN A 951 16.45 0.32 13.64
C ASN A 951 15.67 -0.99 13.73
N MET A 952 14.55 -1.01 13.06
CA MET A 952 13.69 -2.19 12.94
C MET A 952 14.34 -3.22 12.05
N VAL A 953 14.46 -4.45 12.53
CA VAL A 953 15.03 -5.59 11.78
C VAL A 953 13.97 -6.68 11.66
N GLU A 954 13.72 -7.10 10.44
CA GLU A 954 12.91 -8.28 10.17
C GLU A 954 13.75 -9.54 10.42
N THR A 955 13.24 -10.46 11.24
CA THR A 955 13.83 -11.79 11.41
C THR A 955 13.48 -12.63 10.19
N THR A 956 14.44 -12.82 9.29
CA THR A 956 14.29 -13.69 8.12
C THR A 956 14.01 -15.14 8.56
N GLY A 957 13.02 -15.77 7.93
CA GLY A 957 12.72 -17.20 8.09
C GLY A 957 11.68 -17.56 9.15
N THR A 958 11.07 -16.59 9.83
CA THR A 958 9.95 -16.84 10.74
C THR A 958 8.88 -15.77 10.57
N VAL A 959 7.88 -16.10 9.79
CA VAL A 959 6.68 -15.26 9.66
C VAL A 959 5.99 -15.17 11.04
N GLY A 960 5.48 -13.99 11.38
CA GLY A 960 4.75 -13.79 12.64
C GLY A 960 5.59 -13.57 13.90
N LYS A 961 6.93 -13.54 13.82
CA LYS A 961 7.74 -13.05 14.93
C LYS A 961 7.75 -11.52 14.96
N GLN A 962 7.62 -10.98 16.18
CA GLN A 962 7.73 -9.53 16.39
C GLN A 962 9.07 -9.03 15.84
N ARG A 963 9.03 -7.92 15.09
CA ARG A 963 10.21 -7.22 14.62
C ARG A 963 11.05 -6.79 15.83
N ARG A 964 12.35 -7.04 15.78
CA ARG A 964 13.30 -6.69 16.85
C ARG A 964 14.03 -5.41 16.51
N ILE A 965 14.57 -4.76 17.53
CA ILE A 965 15.43 -3.58 17.39
C ILE A 965 16.88 -4.01 17.29
N SER A 966 17.64 -3.39 16.36
CA SER A 966 19.10 -3.51 16.30
C SER A 966 19.75 -2.13 16.37
N GLY A 967 20.96 -2.07 16.96
CA GLY A 967 21.71 -0.81 17.04
C GLY A 967 20.99 0.25 17.88
N PHE A 968 20.37 -0.13 18.99
CA PHE A 968 19.56 0.76 19.80
C PHE A 968 20.40 1.73 20.66
N GLN A 969 19.80 2.88 20.92
CA GLN A 969 20.24 3.86 21.93
C GLN A 969 19.20 3.96 23.03
N THR A 970 19.64 4.17 24.27
CA THR A 970 18.73 4.35 25.42
C THR A 970 18.47 5.84 25.63
N HIS A 971 17.20 6.18 25.74
CA HIS A 971 16.69 7.55 25.94
C HIS A 971 15.66 7.56 27.07
N GLN A 972 15.25 8.74 27.48
CA GLN A 972 14.05 8.98 28.31
C GLN A 972 12.93 9.46 27.38
N THR A 973 11.69 9.05 27.65
CA THR A 973 10.52 9.59 26.94
C THR A 973 10.25 11.04 27.41
N PRO A 974 9.75 11.93 26.54
CA PRO A 974 9.39 11.74 25.15
C PRO A 974 10.58 11.65 24.20
N VAL A 975 10.50 10.79 23.22
CA VAL A 975 11.58 10.54 22.27
C VAL A 975 11.10 10.62 20.83
N LEU A 976 11.97 11.07 19.92
CA LEU A 976 11.71 11.07 18.47
C LEU A 976 11.95 9.69 17.89
N VAL A 977 11.04 9.24 17.04
CA VAL A 977 11.13 7.94 16.35
C VAL A 977 11.15 8.18 14.83
N GLY A 978 12.19 7.70 14.14
CA GLY A 978 12.33 7.80 12.68
C GLY A 978 11.41 6.83 11.92
N ALA A 979 11.34 6.97 10.59
CA ALA A 979 10.48 6.16 9.74
C ALA A 979 10.82 4.66 9.76
N SER A 980 12.08 4.30 9.95
CA SER A 980 12.58 2.92 10.05
C SER A 980 12.96 2.50 11.46
N GLU A 981 12.65 3.34 12.46
CA GLU A 981 12.99 3.11 13.85
C GLU A 981 11.77 2.65 14.64
N ARG A 982 12.04 1.91 15.70
CA ARG A 982 11.07 1.47 16.69
C ARG A 982 11.58 1.79 18.09
N ALA A 983 10.65 2.15 18.97
CA ALA A 983 10.94 2.35 20.40
C ALA A 983 10.37 1.18 21.22
N GLU A 984 11.11 0.76 22.24
CA GLU A 984 10.68 -0.24 23.24
C GLU A 984 10.97 0.31 24.64
N LEU A 985 10.09 0.01 25.60
CA LEU A 985 10.33 0.38 26.99
C LEU A 985 11.48 -0.44 27.55
N ALA A 986 12.37 0.20 28.32
CA ALA A 986 13.58 -0.39 28.92
C ALA A 986 13.51 -0.39 30.45
N THR A 987 12.35 -0.59 31.02
CA THR A 987 12.11 -0.58 32.47
C THR A 987 11.20 -1.73 32.86
N GLU A 988 11.37 -2.20 34.10
CA GLU A 988 10.48 -3.18 34.74
C GLU A 988 9.47 -2.48 35.65
N GLU A 989 9.68 -1.19 35.98
CA GLU A 989 8.83 -0.40 36.88
C GLU A 989 7.48 -0.05 36.23
N TYR A 990 7.47 0.11 34.89
CA TYR A 990 6.26 0.48 34.15
C TYR A 990 5.96 -0.54 33.07
N VAL A 991 4.69 -0.93 32.96
CA VAL A 991 4.18 -1.85 31.94
C VAL A 991 3.22 -1.10 31.03
N PRO A 992 3.35 -1.21 29.70
CA PRO A 992 2.41 -0.57 28.78
C PRO A 992 1.06 -1.28 28.79
N CYS A 993 -0.04 -0.53 28.73
CA CYS A 993 -1.40 -1.10 28.69
C CYS A 993 -1.68 -1.92 27.42
N THR A 994 -0.90 -1.73 26.36
CA THR A 994 -1.05 -2.44 25.09
C THR A 994 0.30 -2.80 24.47
N THR A 995 0.29 -3.76 23.55
CA THR A 995 1.48 -4.19 22.80
C THR A 995 1.95 -3.18 21.72
N VAL A 996 1.12 -2.19 21.41
CA VAL A 996 1.41 -1.16 20.39
C VAL A 996 2.09 0.03 21.07
N LEU A 997 3.37 0.24 20.76
CA LEU A 997 4.21 1.29 21.33
C LEU A 997 4.48 2.40 20.30
N GLU A 998 3.43 3.11 19.88
CA GLU A 998 3.51 4.20 18.91
C GLU A 998 2.75 5.43 19.37
N GLY A 999 3.29 6.59 19.11
CA GLY A 999 2.65 7.85 19.45
C GLY A 999 2.54 8.09 20.96
N ILE A 1000 1.33 8.16 21.49
CA ILE A 1000 1.04 8.28 22.91
C ILE A 1000 0.82 6.89 23.49
N VAL A 1001 1.57 6.53 24.54
CA VAL A 1001 1.55 5.23 25.20
C VAL A 1001 1.19 5.41 26.67
N ILE A 1002 0.10 4.79 27.11
CA ILE A 1002 -0.29 4.78 28.51
C ILE A 1002 0.42 3.62 29.21
N VAL A 1003 1.06 3.92 30.35
CA VAL A 1003 1.82 2.97 31.15
C VAL A 1003 1.25 2.89 32.57
N GLU A 1004 1.21 1.71 33.15
CA GLU A 1004 0.81 1.46 34.53
C GLU A 1004 2.03 1.07 35.35
N LYS A 1005 2.05 1.39 36.65
CA LYS A 1005 3.10 0.91 37.56
C LYS A 1005 3.00 -0.59 37.71
N ASN A 1006 4.13 -1.26 37.70
CA ASN A 1006 4.22 -2.68 37.91
C ASN A 1006 4.25 -3.00 39.40
N ASP A 1007 3.15 -3.38 39.99
CA ASP A 1007 3.02 -3.70 41.41
C ASP A 1007 3.82 -4.96 41.83
N ASN A 1008 4.34 -5.73 40.86
CA ASN A 1008 5.13 -6.94 41.12
C ASN A 1008 6.63 -6.67 41.33
N VAL A 1009 7.08 -5.43 41.10
CA VAL A 1009 8.48 -5.03 41.34
C VAL A 1009 8.55 -4.48 42.76
N THR A 1010 8.97 -5.31 43.70
CA THR A 1010 9.34 -4.84 45.04
C THR A 1010 10.57 -3.92 44.89
N MET A 1011 10.49 -2.69 45.33
CA MET A 1011 11.66 -1.81 45.43
C MET A 1011 12.66 -2.47 46.40
N ASP A 1012 13.71 -3.08 45.88
CA ASP A 1012 14.90 -3.43 46.63
C ASP A 1012 15.76 -2.18 46.90
#